data_76240edb51982b50897bbc1cbd951adb
#
_entry.id   76240edb51982b50897bbc1cbd951adb
#
_cell.length_a   1.000
_cell.length_b   1.000
_cell.length_c   1.000
_cell.angle_alpha   90.00
_cell.angle_beta   90.00
_cell.angle_gamma   90.00
#
_symmetry.space_group_name_H-M   'P 1'
#
loop_
_entity.id
_entity.type
_entity.pdbx_description
1 polymer ?
#
loop_
_entity_poly.entity_id
_entity_poly.type
_entity_poly.pdbx_seq_one_letter_code
_entity_poly.pdbx_strand_id
1 'polypeptide(L)'
;LLVAIGGIDGYIGWALALHLIARGHKVVGVDNFVTRRRVEEVGSWSATPILDMYERVKAVEELTGERIEFVEGDLKEYSVVRGVFRKYEPDAFVHLGEQRSAPYSMIDVYHAVDTQVSNIASSLNIVYAMKEVSPKTHLVKMGCYSDDTEVLTEEGWKKFYELKYSDKVCCLDTVTQEIVYHRPSKIVRYPYSGKMLRIRTRSLDFLITPNHRVVYREAGSLRVKTAEEVFGETLTIPKTGVWNAAETETLDLPFVLTHGHFRRKNTASAQALRMDAWLGFFGWYLVKGFIRRHSDGSFSVSFVEGLGSPKIKTLEKMLSDVGFEYTETLTRDRLKPASFVVNFEITDTRLIHLLSELGVLTRKFIPSCFKNIGRRQLGILLDSLISGGGRLGRSSDTISLYSESERLLDDAQEIAFKLGFDASINECIDPLSGNTKKYLAVSYIADETAPAHCQSWEQYEGYVYCCTVPTGVMMVRRNGKAGFSGNTMGEYGTPNVDVPEGFFEVEYNGRRDYLPFPRMAGSWYHWSKVHDSGNMMFANKIWGLSITDVMQGVVYGTRIDEINDERLLTRFDFDEVWGTALNRFCVQTVLGLPMTVYGKGGQTRGFISLSDSIQCLTIAIEKPADKGEYRVLNQFDEAYSVLELAKKVFDVSKKLGLEPAVSNVQNPRVEAEQHYYNPIHEKLKKLGYQRTRSLEVELQIILKDLVKYRSRLEEKKEVIYPRTDWRKSKNLLR
;
A
#
# COMPACT_ATOMS: atom_id res chain seq x y z
N LEU A 1 -8.02 26.24 -3.69
CA LEU A 1 -6.73 25.72 -4.13
C LEU A 1 -6.37 26.26 -5.49
N LEU A 2 -5.07 26.33 -5.79
CA LEU A 2 -4.57 26.51 -7.15
C LEU A 2 -4.18 25.15 -7.72
N VAL A 3 -4.88 24.72 -8.78
CA VAL A 3 -4.69 23.39 -9.38
C VAL A 3 -4.09 23.52 -10.78
N ALA A 4 -2.95 22.89 -11.00
CA ALA A 4 -2.36 22.77 -12.34
C ALA A 4 -2.85 21.48 -13.02
N ILE A 5 -3.24 21.57 -14.30
CA ILE A 5 -3.72 20.43 -15.10
C ILE A 5 -2.84 20.31 -16.33
N GLY A 6 -2.00 19.27 -16.37
CA GLY A 6 -1.28 18.86 -17.57
C GLY A 6 -2.19 18.05 -18.49
N GLY A 7 -2.34 18.47 -19.76
CA GLY A 7 -3.29 17.86 -20.70
C GLY A 7 -4.71 18.45 -20.60
N ILE A 8 -4.81 19.75 -20.35
CA ILE A 8 -6.10 20.45 -20.15
C ILE A 8 -6.99 20.41 -21.41
N ASP A 9 -6.44 20.39 -22.62
CA ASP A 9 -7.20 20.29 -23.87
C ASP A 9 -7.82 18.90 -24.11
N GLY A 10 -7.44 17.94 -23.26
CA GLY A 10 -7.93 16.56 -23.31
C GLY A 10 -9.37 16.38 -22.84
N TYR A 11 -9.92 15.17 -23.05
CA TYR A 11 -11.29 14.79 -22.72
C TYR A 11 -11.64 15.02 -21.24
N ILE A 12 -10.80 14.54 -20.34
CA ILE A 12 -10.98 14.63 -18.89
C ILE A 12 -10.45 15.97 -18.36
N GLY A 13 -9.31 16.45 -18.90
CA GLY A 13 -8.64 17.67 -18.43
C GLY A 13 -9.53 18.90 -18.52
N TRP A 14 -10.24 19.05 -19.61
CA TRP A 14 -11.16 20.19 -19.79
C TRP A 14 -12.38 20.13 -18.86
N ALA A 15 -13.03 18.95 -18.77
CA ALA A 15 -14.16 18.77 -17.86
C ALA A 15 -13.76 18.99 -16.40
N LEU A 16 -12.58 18.52 -15.98
CA LEU A 16 -12.05 18.77 -14.64
C LEU A 16 -11.80 20.27 -14.39
N ALA A 17 -11.24 20.98 -15.36
CA ALA A 17 -11.00 22.41 -15.25
C ALA A 17 -12.29 23.19 -15.00
N LEU A 18 -13.36 22.92 -15.75
CA LEU A 18 -14.67 23.55 -15.59
C LEU A 18 -15.28 23.26 -14.21
N HIS A 19 -15.23 22.01 -13.77
CA HIS A 19 -15.78 21.63 -12.47
C HIS A 19 -15.02 22.27 -11.30
N LEU A 20 -13.69 22.34 -11.38
CA LEU A 20 -12.87 22.99 -10.34
C LEU A 20 -13.14 24.49 -10.26
N ILE A 21 -13.29 25.17 -11.40
CA ILE A 21 -13.68 26.60 -11.44
C ILE A 21 -15.05 26.80 -10.76
N ALA A 22 -16.05 25.99 -11.12
CA ALA A 22 -17.39 26.07 -10.52
C ALA A 22 -17.39 25.84 -9.00
N ARG A 23 -16.39 25.14 -8.47
CA ARG A 23 -16.17 24.92 -7.03
C ARG A 23 -15.29 25.99 -6.36
N GLY A 24 -14.92 27.05 -7.09
CA GLY A 24 -14.13 28.17 -6.57
C GLY A 24 -12.61 27.89 -6.47
N HIS A 25 -12.09 26.89 -7.16
CA HIS A 25 -10.66 26.67 -7.30
C HIS A 25 -10.07 27.50 -8.44
N LYS A 26 -8.80 27.92 -8.33
CA LYS A 26 -8.05 28.52 -9.44
C LYS A 26 -7.40 27.42 -10.27
N VAL A 27 -7.44 27.57 -11.59
CA VAL A 27 -6.92 26.56 -12.52
C VAL A 27 -5.87 27.15 -13.44
N VAL A 28 -4.74 26.45 -13.59
CA VAL A 28 -3.76 26.68 -14.65
C VAL A 28 -3.63 25.41 -15.50
N GLY A 29 -3.87 25.53 -16.80
CA GLY A 29 -3.78 24.41 -17.75
C GLY A 29 -2.50 24.46 -18.57
N VAL A 30 -1.94 23.28 -18.85
CA VAL A 30 -0.79 23.13 -19.76
C VAL A 30 -1.15 22.11 -20.84
N ASP A 31 -0.94 22.46 -22.12
CA ASP A 31 -1.13 21.55 -23.24
C ASP A 31 -0.30 21.98 -24.45
N ASN A 32 0.05 21.04 -25.33
CA ASN A 32 0.75 21.28 -26.59
C ASN A 32 -0.08 20.88 -27.82
N PHE A 33 -1.34 20.52 -27.62
CA PHE A 33 -2.31 20.08 -28.65
C PHE A 33 -1.89 18.82 -29.42
N VAL A 34 -0.93 18.07 -28.94
CA VAL A 34 -0.42 16.88 -29.65
C VAL A 34 -1.50 15.83 -29.85
N THR A 35 -2.47 15.71 -28.93
CA THR A 35 -3.58 14.76 -29.07
C THR A 35 -4.48 15.14 -30.26
N ARG A 36 -4.71 16.44 -30.53
CA ARG A 36 -5.44 16.87 -31.74
C ARG A 36 -4.72 16.40 -33.01
N ARG A 37 -3.41 16.70 -33.12
CA ARG A 37 -2.58 16.28 -34.26
C ARG A 37 -2.55 14.77 -34.47
N ARG A 38 -2.39 13.99 -33.39
CA ARG A 38 -2.40 12.51 -33.45
C ARG A 38 -3.77 11.93 -33.87
N VAL A 39 -4.88 12.60 -33.54
CA VAL A 39 -6.23 12.20 -34.00
C VAL A 39 -6.40 12.54 -35.48
N GLU A 40 -5.92 13.71 -35.95
CA GLU A 40 -5.91 14.12 -37.34
C GLU A 40 -5.00 13.22 -38.20
N GLU A 41 -3.84 12.80 -37.67
CA GLU A 41 -2.91 11.86 -38.31
C GLU A 41 -3.58 10.54 -38.69
N VAL A 42 -4.49 10.03 -37.89
CA VAL A 42 -5.27 8.81 -38.19
C VAL A 42 -6.51 9.09 -39.01
N GLY A 43 -6.66 10.33 -39.53
CA GLY A 43 -7.76 10.76 -40.40
C GLY A 43 -9.06 11.06 -39.66
N SER A 44 -9.05 11.23 -38.35
CA SER A 44 -10.23 11.43 -37.49
C SER A 44 -10.30 12.85 -36.92
N TRP A 45 -11.37 13.13 -36.18
CA TRP A 45 -11.57 14.31 -35.35
C TRP A 45 -12.51 13.99 -34.19
N SER A 46 -12.72 14.96 -33.30
CA SER A 46 -13.72 14.83 -32.23
C SER A 46 -15.15 14.82 -32.79
N ALA A 47 -16.02 13.94 -32.33
CA ALA A 47 -17.44 13.90 -32.67
C ALA A 47 -18.14 15.23 -32.31
N THR A 48 -17.87 15.77 -31.13
CA THR A 48 -18.30 17.09 -30.70
C THR A 48 -17.39 18.17 -31.33
N PRO A 49 -17.92 19.30 -31.81
CA PRO A 49 -17.09 20.41 -32.31
C PRO A 49 -16.45 21.10 -31.11
N ILE A 50 -15.11 20.99 -30.98
CA ILE A 50 -14.36 21.67 -29.92
C ILE A 50 -13.64 22.89 -30.47
N LEU A 51 -13.82 24.04 -29.81
CA LEU A 51 -13.10 25.27 -30.13
C LEU A 51 -11.60 25.12 -29.83
N ASP A 52 -10.77 26.04 -30.31
CA ASP A 52 -9.40 26.11 -29.84
C ASP A 52 -9.33 26.48 -28.35
N MET A 53 -8.18 26.25 -27.72
CA MET A 53 -8.07 26.38 -26.27
C MET A 53 -8.19 27.85 -25.80
N TYR A 54 -7.74 28.80 -26.59
CA TYR A 54 -7.84 30.22 -26.27
C TYR A 54 -9.28 30.71 -26.33
N GLU A 55 -10.05 30.24 -27.32
CA GLU A 55 -11.49 30.53 -27.43
C GLU A 55 -12.27 29.90 -26.27
N ARG A 56 -11.91 28.66 -25.88
CA ARG A 56 -12.53 27.95 -24.73
C ARG A 56 -12.28 28.67 -23.42
N VAL A 57 -11.03 29.11 -23.14
CA VAL A 57 -10.68 29.87 -21.94
C VAL A 57 -11.43 31.21 -21.90
N LYS A 58 -11.52 31.90 -23.03
CA LYS A 58 -12.28 33.14 -23.16
C LYS A 58 -13.77 32.91 -22.90
N ALA A 59 -14.35 31.83 -23.43
CA ALA A 59 -15.74 31.47 -23.19
C ALA A 59 -16.03 31.21 -21.70
N VAL A 60 -15.11 30.59 -20.97
CA VAL A 60 -15.24 30.41 -19.50
C VAL A 60 -15.28 31.76 -18.81
N GLU A 61 -14.36 32.68 -19.13
CA GLU A 61 -14.33 34.04 -18.53
C GLU A 61 -15.62 34.83 -18.83
N GLU A 62 -16.12 34.74 -20.07
CA GLU A 62 -17.38 35.40 -20.48
C GLU A 62 -18.61 34.80 -19.77
N LEU A 63 -18.67 33.51 -19.54
CA LEU A 63 -19.84 32.83 -18.99
C LEU A 63 -19.86 32.76 -17.46
N THR A 64 -18.71 32.73 -16.82
CA THR A 64 -18.59 32.52 -15.37
C THR A 64 -17.99 33.69 -14.62
N GLY A 65 -17.30 34.61 -15.29
CA GLY A 65 -16.48 35.64 -14.67
C GLY A 65 -15.16 35.15 -14.10
N GLU A 66 -14.89 33.85 -14.16
CA GLU A 66 -13.68 33.22 -13.65
C GLU A 66 -12.68 32.96 -14.80
N ARG A 67 -11.39 32.99 -14.48
CA ARG A 67 -10.34 32.84 -15.48
C ARG A 67 -9.54 31.55 -15.30
N ILE A 68 -9.36 30.81 -16.38
CA ILE A 68 -8.38 29.72 -16.48
C ILE A 68 -7.08 30.31 -17.04
N GLU A 69 -5.98 30.19 -16.33
CA GLU A 69 -4.65 30.50 -16.86
C GLU A 69 -4.23 29.35 -17.81
N PHE A 70 -3.77 29.68 -19.02
CA PHE A 70 -3.34 28.68 -19.98
C PHE A 70 -1.88 28.89 -20.39
N VAL A 71 -1.12 27.80 -20.40
CA VAL A 71 0.27 27.76 -20.85
C VAL A 71 0.38 26.75 -22.01
N GLU A 72 0.61 27.26 -23.21
CA GLU A 72 0.93 26.37 -24.33
C GLU A 72 2.37 25.85 -24.18
N GLY A 73 2.53 24.52 -24.11
CA GLY A 73 3.85 23.90 -23.97
C GLY A 73 3.80 22.40 -23.81
N ASP A 74 4.91 21.75 -24.14
CA ASP A 74 5.09 20.31 -24.09
C ASP A 74 5.62 19.88 -22.70
N LEU A 75 4.91 18.98 -22.04
CA LEU A 75 5.35 18.42 -20.74
C LEU A 75 6.64 17.59 -20.85
N LYS A 76 7.06 17.17 -22.06
CA LYS A 76 8.39 16.59 -22.31
C LYS A 76 9.51 17.61 -22.17
N GLU A 77 9.22 18.90 -22.28
CA GLU A 77 10.19 19.97 -22.11
C GLU A 77 10.26 20.41 -20.65
N TYR A 78 11.37 20.08 -19.99
CA TYR A 78 11.54 20.38 -18.58
C TYR A 78 11.41 21.87 -18.25
N SER A 79 11.90 22.76 -19.16
CA SER A 79 11.79 24.21 -19.03
C SER A 79 10.34 24.70 -18.92
N VAL A 80 9.40 24.09 -19.67
CA VAL A 80 7.96 24.40 -19.63
C VAL A 80 7.39 24.00 -18.27
N VAL A 81 7.59 22.76 -17.88
CA VAL A 81 7.07 22.25 -16.60
C VAL A 81 7.62 23.05 -15.43
N ARG A 82 8.94 23.26 -15.38
CA ARG A 82 9.59 24.06 -14.35
C ARG A 82 9.10 25.52 -14.33
N GLY A 83 8.81 26.08 -15.50
CA GLY A 83 8.24 27.44 -15.65
C GLY A 83 6.86 27.56 -15.00
N VAL A 84 5.99 26.56 -15.20
CA VAL A 84 4.66 26.49 -14.58
C VAL A 84 4.79 26.43 -13.06
N PHE A 85 5.61 25.54 -12.54
CA PHE A 85 5.82 25.44 -11.08
C PHE A 85 6.39 26.71 -10.47
N ARG A 86 7.35 27.38 -11.14
CA ARG A 86 7.95 28.64 -10.67
C ARG A 86 6.99 29.82 -10.68
N LYS A 87 6.12 29.89 -11.68
CA LYS A 87 5.19 31.02 -11.85
C LYS A 87 3.96 30.90 -10.95
N TYR A 88 3.46 29.67 -10.78
CA TYR A 88 2.16 29.46 -10.16
C TYR A 88 2.22 28.76 -8.81
N GLU A 89 3.26 28.01 -8.48
CA GLU A 89 3.40 27.23 -7.24
C GLU A 89 2.11 26.47 -6.85
N PRO A 90 1.58 25.59 -7.72
CA PRO A 90 0.25 25.00 -7.53
C PRO A 90 0.17 24.13 -6.27
N ASP A 91 -1.00 24.15 -5.58
CA ASP A 91 -1.29 23.27 -4.45
C ASP A 91 -1.39 21.81 -4.90
N ALA A 92 -1.94 21.57 -6.10
CA ALA A 92 -2.04 20.24 -6.71
C ALA A 92 -1.70 20.30 -8.21
N PHE A 93 -1.06 19.23 -8.71
CA PHE A 93 -0.83 18.99 -10.13
C PHE A 93 -1.52 17.70 -10.58
N VAL A 94 -2.44 17.79 -11.53
CA VAL A 94 -3.14 16.64 -12.11
C VAL A 94 -2.53 16.32 -13.47
N HIS A 95 -1.85 15.17 -13.59
CA HIS A 95 -1.18 14.77 -14.81
C HIS A 95 -2.09 13.93 -15.70
N LEU A 96 -2.68 14.56 -16.72
CA LEU A 96 -3.52 13.96 -17.76
C LEU A 96 -2.94 14.14 -19.18
N GLY A 97 -1.75 14.78 -19.29
CA GLY A 97 -1.07 15.07 -20.55
C GLY A 97 -0.29 13.89 -21.09
N GLU A 98 -0.97 12.79 -21.39
CA GLU A 98 -0.36 11.54 -21.82
C GLU A 98 -0.99 11.01 -23.12
N GLN A 99 -0.21 10.24 -23.90
CA GLN A 99 -0.73 9.44 -24.99
C GLN A 99 -1.52 8.27 -24.38
N ARG A 100 -2.85 8.25 -24.60
CA ARG A 100 -3.81 7.37 -23.90
C ARG A 100 -4.34 6.21 -24.76
N SER A 101 -3.92 6.09 -26.02
CA SER A 101 -4.45 5.11 -26.94
C SER A 101 -3.57 3.87 -27.05
N ALA A 102 -4.13 2.71 -26.65
CA ALA A 102 -3.49 1.41 -26.85
C ALA A 102 -3.33 1.09 -28.37
N PRO A 103 -4.36 1.21 -29.24
CA PRO A 103 -4.19 0.97 -30.66
C PRO A 103 -3.15 1.89 -31.33
N TYR A 104 -3.10 3.18 -30.97
CA TYR A 104 -2.09 4.11 -31.50
C TYR A 104 -0.67 3.62 -31.22
N SER A 105 -0.40 3.15 -30.02
CA SER A 105 0.91 2.62 -29.63
C SER A 105 1.31 1.31 -30.34
N MET A 106 0.37 0.66 -31.03
CA MET A 106 0.56 -0.62 -31.72
C MET A 106 0.62 -0.46 -33.26
N ILE A 107 0.60 0.76 -33.79
CA ILE A 107 0.66 1.02 -35.24
C ILE A 107 2.01 0.57 -35.81
N ASP A 108 3.11 1.07 -35.28
CA ASP A 108 4.49 0.71 -35.63
C ASP A 108 5.49 1.11 -34.55
N VAL A 109 6.79 0.95 -34.82
CA VAL A 109 7.86 1.28 -33.89
C VAL A 109 7.91 2.77 -33.52
N TYR A 110 7.61 3.67 -34.45
CA TYR A 110 7.66 5.12 -34.17
C TYR A 110 6.57 5.53 -33.19
N HIS A 111 5.35 5.01 -33.37
CA HIS A 111 4.22 5.24 -32.46
C HIS A 111 4.44 4.59 -31.09
N ALA A 112 5.06 3.41 -31.05
CA ALA A 112 5.44 2.75 -29.82
C ALA A 112 6.47 3.59 -29.02
N VAL A 113 7.53 4.03 -29.69
CA VAL A 113 8.60 4.86 -29.09
C VAL A 113 8.05 6.22 -28.67
N ASP A 114 7.28 6.91 -29.54
CA ASP A 114 6.65 8.19 -29.19
C ASP A 114 5.75 8.07 -27.94
N THR A 115 4.98 6.98 -27.83
CA THR A 115 4.16 6.69 -26.64
C THR A 115 5.01 6.55 -25.39
N GLN A 116 6.09 5.74 -25.44
CA GLN A 116 6.98 5.53 -24.29
C GLN A 116 7.66 6.84 -23.89
N VAL A 117 8.25 7.55 -24.84
CA VAL A 117 8.95 8.82 -24.56
C VAL A 117 8.00 9.89 -24.05
N SER A 118 6.81 10.05 -24.68
CA SER A 118 5.84 11.08 -24.26
C SER A 118 5.37 10.88 -22.84
N ASN A 119 4.98 9.67 -22.48
CA ASN A 119 4.39 9.40 -21.16
C ASN A 119 5.47 9.41 -20.06
N ILE A 120 6.58 8.70 -20.27
CA ILE A 120 7.64 8.57 -19.27
C ILE A 120 8.38 9.90 -19.03
N ALA A 121 8.74 10.64 -20.10
CA ALA A 121 9.47 11.90 -19.95
C ALA A 121 8.62 12.98 -19.28
N SER A 122 7.33 13.11 -19.63
CA SER A 122 6.44 14.10 -18.99
C SER A 122 6.27 13.83 -17.49
N SER A 123 6.09 12.57 -17.12
CA SER A 123 6.00 12.14 -15.73
C SER A 123 7.26 12.49 -14.93
N LEU A 124 8.43 12.21 -15.49
CA LEU A 124 9.73 12.54 -14.87
C LEU A 124 9.91 14.05 -14.72
N ASN A 125 9.59 14.84 -15.75
CA ASN A 125 9.74 16.30 -15.71
C ASN A 125 8.84 16.93 -14.62
N ILE A 126 7.63 16.44 -14.44
CA ILE A 126 6.72 16.94 -13.40
C ILE A 126 7.30 16.68 -12.01
N VAL A 127 7.73 15.47 -11.71
CA VAL A 127 8.27 15.14 -10.38
C VAL A 127 9.59 15.87 -10.09
N TYR A 128 10.44 16.12 -11.11
CA TYR A 128 11.64 16.93 -10.96
C TYR A 128 11.32 18.40 -10.72
N ALA A 129 10.34 18.98 -11.43
CA ALA A 129 9.92 20.35 -11.22
C ALA A 129 9.29 20.56 -9.83
N MET A 130 8.48 19.61 -9.37
CA MET A 130 7.96 19.59 -8.00
C MET A 130 9.11 19.61 -7.00
N LYS A 131 10.06 18.70 -7.13
CA LYS A 131 11.25 18.61 -6.27
C LYS A 131 11.99 19.93 -6.18
N GLU A 132 12.26 20.57 -7.33
CA GLU A 132 13.14 21.74 -7.41
C GLU A 132 12.46 23.07 -7.04
N VAL A 133 11.16 23.19 -7.28
CA VAL A 133 10.47 24.46 -7.25
C VAL A 133 9.38 24.50 -6.19
N SER A 134 8.51 23.50 -6.13
CA SER A 134 7.37 23.48 -5.21
C SER A 134 7.15 22.08 -4.62
N PRO A 135 7.96 21.66 -3.64
CA PRO A 135 7.82 20.36 -3.00
C PRO A 135 6.51 20.17 -2.22
N LYS A 136 5.76 21.25 -2.00
CA LYS A 136 4.44 21.22 -1.35
C LYS A 136 3.33 20.76 -2.28
N THR A 137 3.51 20.86 -3.58
CA THR A 137 2.51 20.45 -4.56
C THR A 137 2.17 18.97 -4.39
N HIS A 138 0.88 18.66 -4.27
CA HIS A 138 0.38 17.31 -4.25
C HIS A 138 0.35 16.75 -5.67
N LEU A 139 1.17 15.75 -5.94
CA LEU A 139 1.05 14.94 -7.16
C LEU A 139 0.31 13.65 -6.82
N VAL A 140 -0.61 13.30 -7.68
CA VAL A 140 -1.39 12.08 -7.55
C VAL A 140 -0.58 10.88 -8.11
N LYS A 141 0.31 10.22 -7.30
CA LYS A 141 1.14 8.98 -7.60
C LYS A 141 2.00 8.31 -6.41
N MET A 142 3.07 7.48 -6.38
CA MET A 142 3.46 6.39 -5.37
C MET A 142 4.92 6.19 -4.76
N GLY A 143 5.27 5.37 -3.57
CA GLY A 143 6.60 5.11 -2.86
C GLY A 143 6.91 3.85 -1.95
N CYS A 144 8.21 3.45 -1.45
CA CYS A 144 8.68 2.18 -0.76
C CYS A 144 9.98 2.13 0.14
N TYR A 145 10.33 0.89 0.80
CA TYR A 145 11.48 0.53 1.67
C TYR A 145 12.51 -0.43 1.04
N SER A 146 13.73 -0.60 1.66
CA SER A 146 14.73 -1.60 1.28
C SER A 146 14.30 -3.05 1.61
N ASP A 147 14.93 -4.04 0.94
CA ASP A 147 14.60 -5.47 1.04
C ASP A 147 14.95 -6.10 2.40
N ASP A 148 15.90 -5.55 3.12
CA ASP A 148 16.29 -6.00 4.45
C ASP A 148 15.43 -5.41 5.58
N THR A 149 14.42 -4.59 5.26
CA THR A 149 13.42 -4.07 6.20
C THR A 149 12.36 -5.14 6.51
N GLU A 150 11.96 -5.22 7.78
CA GLU A 150 10.92 -6.11 8.31
C GLU A 150 9.71 -5.31 8.75
N VAL A 151 8.53 -5.94 8.76
CA VAL A 151 7.27 -5.37 9.23
C VAL A 151 6.73 -6.22 10.38
N LEU A 152 6.19 -5.58 11.42
CA LEU A 152 5.62 -6.30 12.58
C LEU A 152 4.20 -6.77 12.25
N THR A 153 3.92 -8.07 12.49
CA THR A 153 2.60 -8.69 12.36
C THR A 153 2.13 -9.28 13.70
N GLU A 154 0.87 -9.70 13.83
CA GLU A 154 0.36 -10.43 15.02
C GLU A 154 1.14 -11.72 15.31
N GLU A 155 1.79 -12.31 14.31
CA GLU A 155 2.60 -13.53 14.46
C GLU A 155 4.09 -13.23 14.73
N GLY A 156 4.49 -11.96 14.74
CA GLY A 156 5.85 -11.46 14.92
C GLY A 156 6.40 -10.76 13.70
N TRP A 157 7.72 -10.49 13.71
CA TRP A 157 8.42 -9.82 12.63
C TRP A 157 8.55 -10.70 11.39
N LYS A 158 8.22 -10.14 10.23
CA LYS A 158 8.36 -10.78 8.91
C LYS A 158 9.10 -9.85 7.96
N LYS A 159 9.95 -10.38 7.09
CA LYS A 159 10.45 -9.63 5.94
C LYS A 159 9.28 -9.24 5.06
N PHE A 160 9.35 -8.10 4.38
CA PHE A 160 8.27 -7.68 3.49
C PHE A 160 7.94 -8.71 2.39
N TYR A 161 8.90 -9.51 1.97
CA TYR A 161 8.68 -10.60 1.00
C TYR A 161 8.00 -11.83 1.60
N GLU A 162 7.88 -11.93 2.93
CA GLU A 162 7.19 -13.00 3.67
C GLU A 162 5.77 -12.58 4.11
N LEU A 163 5.44 -11.29 4.01
CA LEU A 163 4.16 -10.74 4.46
C LEU A 163 3.01 -11.22 3.59
N LYS A 164 1.89 -11.60 4.21
CA LYS A 164 0.65 -12.08 3.60
C LYS A 164 -0.51 -11.15 3.87
N TYR A 165 -1.55 -11.18 3.03
CA TYR A 165 -2.80 -10.46 3.27
C TYR A 165 -3.59 -10.95 4.49
N SER A 166 -3.41 -12.23 4.85
CA SER A 166 -4.01 -12.80 6.06
C SER A 166 -3.36 -12.26 7.33
N ASP A 167 -2.10 -11.80 7.24
CA ASP A 167 -1.38 -11.24 8.37
C ASP A 167 -2.01 -9.91 8.78
N LYS A 168 -2.07 -9.64 10.06
CA LYS A 168 -2.42 -8.33 10.56
C LYS A 168 -1.15 -7.59 10.96
N VAL A 169 -0.92 -6.48 10.32
CA VAL A 169 0.25 -5.60 10.50
C VAL A 169 0.02 -4.67 11.69
N CYS A 170 1.03 -4.50 12.52
CA CYS A 170 1.05 -3.52 13.59
C CYS A 170 1.07 -2.12 13.01
N CYS A 171 0.08 -1.32 13.36
CA CYS A 171 -0.15 0.03 12.86
C CYS A 171 -0.24 1.02 14.02
N LEU A 172 0.05 2.29 13.75
CA LEU A 172 -0.23 3.39 14.65
C LEU A 172 -1.38 4.22 14.09
N ASP A 173 -2.45 4.37 14.86
CA ASP A 173 -3.49 5.34 14.56
C ASP A 173 -2.95 6.75 14.84
N THR A 174 -2.92 7.61 13.81
CA THR A 174 -2.29 8.92 13.91
C THR A 174 -3.12 9.94 14.69
N VAL A 175 -4.39 9.65 14.96
CA VAL A 175 -5.33 10.50 15.72
C VAL A 175 -5.38 10.08 17.18
N THR A 176 -5.66 8.79 17.46
CA THR A 176 -5.77 8.25 18.83
C THR A 176 -4.43 7.86 19.42
N GLN A 177 -3.39 7.72 18.60
CA GLN A 177 -2.06 7.20 18.93
C GLN A 177 -2.08 5.77 19.50
N GLU A 178 -3.13 5.01 19.18
CA GLU A 178 -3.26 3.61 19.58
C GLU A 178 -2.51 2.69 18.62
N ILE A 179 -1.89 1.65 19.19
CA ILE A 179 -1.38 0.51 18.44
C ILE A 179 -2.56 -0.38 18.09
N VAL A 180 -2.81 -0.57 16.79
CA VAL A 180 -3.87 -1.40 16.23
C VAL A 180 -3.29 -2.37 15.21
N TYR A 181 -3.94 -3.51 15.01
CA TYR A 181 -3.52 -4.49 14.02
C TYR A 181 -4.51 -4.54 12.87
N HIS A 182 -4.06 -4.21 11.67
CA HIS A 182 -4.87 -4.22 10.47
C HIS A 182 -4.27 -5.13 9.40
N ARG A 183 -5.15 -5.84 8.69
CA ARG A 183 -4.71 -6.56 7.49
C ARG A 183 -4.25 -5.54 6.45
N PRO A 184 -3.08 -5.76 5.82
CA PRO A 184 -2.65 -4.90 4.75
C PRO A 184 -3.64 -5.01 3.59
N SER A 185 -4.11 -3.85 3.11
CA SER A 185 -4.89 -3.81 1.88
C SER A 185 -3.99 -3.95 0.65
N LYS A 186 -2.65 -3.93 0.86
CA LYS A 186 -1.66 -3.87 -0.20
C LYS A 186 -0.25 -4.16 0.33
N ILE A 187 0.61 -4.93 -0.44
CA ILE A 187 2.05 -5.12 -0.19
C ILE A 187 2.86 -4.87 -1.48
N VAL A 188 3.99 -4.17 -1.44
CA VAL A 188 4.75 -3.64 -2.59
C VAL A 188 6.16 -4.20 -2.67
N ARG A 189 6.64 -4.53 -3.89
CA ARG A 189 8.04 -4.87 -4.19
C ARG A 189 8.44 -4.43 -5.59
N TYR A 190 9.62 -3.80 -5.76
CA TYR A 190 10.22 -3.56 -7.08
C TYR A 190 11.75 -3.41 -7.00
N PRO A 191 12.49 -3.64 -8.11
CA PRO A 191 13.93 -3.40 -8.16
C PRO A 191 14.22 -1.90 -8.10
N TYR A 192 15.27 -1.53 -7.36
CA TYR A 192 15.71 -0.15 -7.16
C TYR A 192 17.23 -0.05 -7.27
N SER A 193 17.70 0.97 -7.97
CA SER A 193 19.10 1.38 -7.98
C SER A 193 19.17 2.90 -7.82
N GLY A 194 19.75 3.38 -6.73
CA GLY A 194 19.88 4.82 -6.43
C GLY A 194 20.18 5.12 -4.96
N LYS A 195 20.24 6.41 -4.62
CA LYS A 195 20.50 6.82 -3.23
C LYS A 195 19.27 6.57 -2.34
N MET A 196 19.51 6.05 -1.14
CA MET A 196 18.50 5.93 -0.08
C MET A 196 18.95 6.72 1.15
N LEU A 197 18.00 7.37 1.85
CA LEU A 197 18.28 8.02 3.13
C LEU A 197 18.41 6.96 4.22
N ARG A 198 19.58 6.92 4.84
CA ARG A 198 19.76 6.20 6.09
C ARG A 198 19.57 7.17 7.25
N ILE A 199 18.67 6.82 8.17
CA ILE A 199 18.52 7.47 9.47
C ILE A 199 18.97 6.44 10.50
N ARG A 200 20.16 6.62 11.09
CA ARG A 200 20.76 5.63 11.99
C ARG A 200 21.14 6.24 13.33
N THR A 201 20.39 5.88 14.36
CA THR A 201 20.70 6.21 15.75
C THR A 201 21.07 4.94 16.54
N ARG A 202 21.16 5.06 17.85
CA ARG A 202 21.37 3.90 18.73
C ARG A 202 20.22 2.90 18.61
N SER A 203 18.97 3.34 18.47
CA SER A 203 17.78 2.50 18.54
C SER A 203 16.91 2.55 17.29
N LEU A 204 17.28 3.34 16.26
CA LEU A 204 16.59 3.44 14.96
C LEU A 204 17.57 3.15 13.82
N ASP A 205 17.13 2.40 12.81
CA ASP A 205 17.82 2.24 11.54
C ASP A 205 16.80 2.11 10.41
N PHE A 206 16.61 3.21 9.69
CA PHE A 206 15.83 3.22 8.46
C PHE A 206 16.76 3.32 7.26
N LEU A 207 16.52 2.53 6.25
CA LEU A 207 17.05 2.73 4.91
C LEU A 207 15.85 2.87 3.99
N ILE A 208 15.55 4.09 3.70
CA ILE A 208 14.32 4.48 3.03
C ILE A 208 14.66 5.31 1.81
N THR A 209 13.81 5.18 0.82
CA THR A 209 13.98 5.97 -0.37
C THR A 209 13.70 7.44 -0.07
N PRO A 210 14.32 8.38 -0.79
CA PRO A 210 14.25 9.81 -0.48
C PRO A 210 12.83 10.36 -0.28
N ASN A 211 11.87 9.76 -0.96
CA ASN A 211 10.45 10.11 -0.94
C ASN A 211 9.62 9.38 0.11
N HIS A 212 10.24 8.52 0.93
CA HIS A 212 9.53 7.76 1.93
C HIS A 212 9.02 8.64 3.07
N ARG A 213 7.78 8.41 3.54
CA ARG A 213 7.13 9.20 4.62
C ARG A 213 7.74 8.88 5.98
N VAL A 214 8.45 9.82 6.55
CA VAL A 214 8.96 9.76 7.92
C VAL A 214 7.92 10.38 8.86
N VAL A 215 7.40 9.56 9.77
CA VAL A 215 6.52 10.03 10.85
C VAL A 215 7.38 10.53 11.99
N TYR A 216 7.15 11.75 12.45
CA TYR A 216 7.88 12.36 13.59
C TYR A 216 6.95 13.16 14.47
N ARG A 217 7.39 13.45 15.69
CA ARG A 217 6.63 14.24 16.67
C ARG A 217 7.14 15.67 16.71
N GLU A 218 6.20 16.61 16.62
CA GLU A 218 6.46 18.03 16.74
C GLU A 218 5.39 18.67 17.63
N ALA A 219 5.81 19.39 18.68
CA ALA A 219 4.92 19.99 19.68
C ALA A 219 3.82 19.04 20.20
N GLY A 220 4.16 17.77 20.46
CA GLY A 220 3.25 16.75 20.99
C GLY A 220 2.37 16.06 19.94
N SER A 221 2.25 16.59 18.73
CA SER A 221 1.44 16.02 17.64
C SER A 221 2.30 15.22 16.65
N LEU A 222 1.73 14.17 16.07
CA LEU A 222 2.36 13.43 14.99
C LEU A 222 2.32 14.25 13.70
N ARG A 223 3.46 14.34 13.03
CA ARG A 223 3.67 14.99 11.75
C ARG A 223 4.31 14.01 10.76
N VAL A 224 4.18 14.30 9.50
CA VAL A 224 4.73 13.47 8.43
C VAL A 224 5.43 14.38 7.43
N LYS A 225 6.73 14.10 7.18
CA LYS A 225 7.54 14.68 6.12
C LYS A 225 8.24 13.57 5.36
N THR A 226 8.75 13.88 4.17
CA THR A 226 9.49 12.90 3.38
C THR A 226 10.92 12.73 3.90
N ALA A 227 11.57 11.62 3.56
CA ALA A 227 12.96 11.38 3.91
C ALA A 227 13.90 12.49 3.38
N GLU A 228 13.61 13.03 2.19
CA GLU A 228 14.41 14.14 1.63
C GLU A 228 14.18 15.47 2.34
N GLU A 229 12.94 15.75 2.78
CA GLU A 229 12.62 16.97 3.52
C GLU A 229 13.15 16.97 4.94
N VAL A 230 13.22 15.80 5.58
CA VAL A 230 13.75 15.68 6.94
C VAL A 230 15.27 15.60 6.99
N PHE A 231 15.94 15.44 5.84
CA PHE A 231 17.40 15.38 5.79
C PHE A 231 18.03 16.68 6.29
N GLY A 232 18.83 16.57 7.35
CA GLY A 232 19.46 17.72 8.01
C GLY A 232 18.64 18.31 9.15
N GLU A 233 17.40 17.85 9.39
CA GLU A 233 16.59 18.25 10.57
C GLU A 233 16.82 17.29 11.75
N THR A 234 16.63 17.80 12.97
CA THR A 234 16.57 16.92 14.17
C THR A 234 15.13 16.43 14.29
N LEU A 235 14.94 15.10 14.27
CA LEU A 235 13.65 14.44 14.28
C LEU A 235 13.38 13.72 15.58
N THR A 236 12.17 13.80 16.10
CA THR A 236 11.68 12.93 17.17
C THR A 236 10.75 11.88 16.56
N ILE A 237 11.26 10.65 16.38
CA ILE A 237 10.55 9.56 15.71
C ILE A 237 9.76 8.75 16.76
N PRO A 238 8.41 8.61 16.60
CA PRO A 238 7.61 7.78 17.49
C PRO A 238 7.96 6.31 17.27
N LYS A 239 8.23 5.61 18.36
CA LYS A 239 8.58 4.18 18.35
C LYS A 239 7.53 3.30 19.00
N THR A 240 6.60 3.90 19.72
CA THR A 240 5.56 3.23 20.50
C THR A 240 4.21 3.91 20.32
N GLY A 241 3.16 3.30 20.87
CA GLY A 241 1.81 3.84 20.92
C GLY A 241 1.03 3.30 22.12
N VAL A 242 -0.23 3.66 22.24
CA VAL A 242 -1.12 3.18 23.30
C VAL A 242 -1.65 1.80 22.91
N TRP A 243 -1.46 0.80 23.79
CA TRP A 243 -2.02 -0.54 23.60
C TRP A 243 -3.24 -0.76 24.50
N ASN A 244 -4.40 -1.07 23.88
CA ASN A 244 -5.68 -1.32 24.54
C ASN A 244 -6.19 -2.73 24.18
N ALA A 245 -5.93 -3.70 25.08
CA ALA A 245 -6.50 -5.04 25.00
C ALA A 245 -7.05 -5.47 26.34
N ALA A 246 -8.01 -6.38 26.33
CA ALA A 246 -8.61 -6.92 27.53
C ALA A 246 -7.62 -7.80 28.32
N GLU A 247 -7.76 -7.83 29.64
CA GLU A 247 -7.04 -8.77 30.49
C GLU A 247 -7.70 -10.16 30.44
N THR A 248 -6.87 -11.19 30.61
CA THR A 248 -7.33 -12.58 30.72
C THR A 248 -7.12 -13.04 32.15
N GLU A 249 -8.18 -13.50 32.81
CA GLU A 249 -8.11 -13.82 34.25
C GLU A 249 -7.40 -15.15 34.52
N THR A 250 -7.70 -16.17 33.71
CA THR A 250 -7.25 -17.55 33.93
C THR A 250 -6.74 -18.22 32.67
N LEU A 251 -5.90 -19.23 32.85
CA LEU A 251 -5.44 -20.16 31.81
C LEU A 251 -5.77 -21.59 32.27
N ASP A 252 -6.47 -22.36 31.45
CA ASP A 252 -6.82 -23.74 31.75
C ASP A 252 -5.64 -24.68 31.53
N LEU A 253 -5.36 -25.54 32.56
CA LEU A 253 -4.41 -26.63 32.40
C LEU A 253 -5.07 -27.77 31.59
N PRO A 254 -4.36 -28.34 30.61
CA PRO A 254 -4.91 -29.45 29.82
C PRO A 254 -5.11 -30.69 30.67
N PHE A 255 -6.14 -31.47 30.36
CA PHE A 255 -6.43 -32.73 31.02
C PHE A 255 -5.53 -33.84 30.41
N VAL A 256 -4.61 -34.37 31.20
CA VAL A 256 -3.72 -35.45 30.76
C VAL A 256 -4.24 -36.80 31.26
N LEU A 257 -4.58 -37.71 30.37
CA LEU A 257 -4.87 -39.13 30.69
C LEU A 257 -3.54 -39.86 30.89
N THR A 258 -3.16 -40.18 32.13
CA THR A 258 -2.05 -41.08 32.39
C THR A 258 -2.46 -42.53 32.08
N HIS A 259 -1.77 -43.20 31.15
CA HIS A 259 -1.92 -44.62 30.88
C HIS A 259 -1.32 -45.43 32.07
N GLY A 260 -2.19 -46.10 32.88
CA GLY A 260 -1.77 -47.02 33.87
C GLY A 260 -2.72 -47.09 35.10
N HIS A 261 -3.58 -48.16 35.11
CA HIS A 261 -4.48 -48.59 36.18
C HIS A 261 -5.71 -47.74 36.52
N PHE A 262 -6.89 -48.27 36.16
CA PHE A 262 -8.20 -47.86 36.54
C PHE A 262 -8.27 -47.68 38.08
N ARG A 263 -8.31 -46.49 38.59
CA ARG A 263 -9.04 -46.12 39.78
C ARG A 263 -9.79 -44.82 39.52
N ARG A 264 -11.10 -44.96 39.27
CA ARG A 264 -12.06 -43.85 39.33
C ARG A 264 -11.89 -43.20 40.73
N LYS A 265 -11.35 -42.01 40.77
CA LYS A 265 -11.72 -40.96 41.72
C LYS A 265 -12.24 -39.80 40.91
N ASN A 266 -13.55 -39.64 40.91
CA ASN A 266 -14.19 -38.39 40.47
C ASN A 266 -13.63 -37.26 41.31
N THR A 267 -13.13 -36.26 40.66
CA THR A 267 -12.89 -34.85 40.95
C THR A 267 -11.54 -34.41 40.36
N ALA A 268 -11.48 -34.28 39.05
CA ALA A 268 -10.52 -33.38 38.43
C ALA A 268 -11.33 -32.26 37.78
N SER A 269 -11.66 -31.23 38.58
CA SER A 269 -11.95 -29.92 38.03
C SER A 269 -10.69 -29.48 37.26
N ALA A 270 -10.82 -29.01 36.02
CA ALA A 270 -9.74 -28.34 35.33
C ALA A 270 -9.20 -27.25 36.27
N GLN A 271 -7.91 -27.39 36.67
CA GLN A 271 -7.30 -26.40 37.54
C GLN A 271 -6.93 -25.20 36.68
N ALA A 272 -7.69 -24.12 36.81
CA ALA A 272 -7.41 -22.86 36.16
C ALA A 272 -6.23 -22.17 36.90
N LEU A 273 -5.19 -21.87 36.16
CA LEU A 273 -4.07 -21.03 36.68
C LEU A 273 -4.49 -19.56 36.58
N ARG A 274 -4.16 -18.78 37.60
CA ARG A 274 -4.29 -17.33 37.50
C ARG A 274 -3.32 -16.82 36.44
N MET A 275 -3.81 -16.07 35.45
CA MET A 275 -2.98 -15.59 34.33
C MET A 275 -1.75 -14.80 34.81
N ASP A 276 -1.88 -13.94 35.79
CA ASP A 276 -0.76 -13.15 36.33
C ASP A 276 0.37 -14.05 36.89
N ALA A 277 0.00 -15.08 37.66
CA ALA A 277 0.97 -16.04 38.20
C ALA A 277 1.61 -16.88 37.07
N TRP A 278 0.80 -17.29 36.09
CA TRP A 278 1.30 -18.00 34.89
C TRP A 278 2.32 -17.15 34.15
N LEU A 279 2.02 -15.89 33.86
CA LEU A 279 2.91 -15.00 33.09
C LEU A 279 4.24 -14.77 33.85
N GLY A 280 4.18 -14.65 35.18
CA GLY A 280 5.36 -14.61 36.02
C GLY A 280 6.24 -15.85 35.88
N PHE A 281 5.64 -17.03 35.95
CA PHE A 281 6.32 -18.31 35.74
C PHE A 281 6.83 -18.47 34.32
N PHE A 282 5.96 -18.18 33.35
CA PHE A 282 6.23 -18.40 31.94
C PHE A 282 7.42 -17.56 31.44
N GLY A 283 7.53 -16.30 31.84
CA GLY A 283 8.66 -15.46 31.48
C GLY A 283 10.00 -16.03 32.03
N TRP A 284 10.03 -16.51 33.27
CA TRP A 284 11.22 -17.19 33.83
C TRP A 284 11.53 -18.49 33.08
N TYR A 285 10.51 -19.30 32.76
CA TYR A 285 10.67 -20.51 31.98
C TYR A 285 11.29 -20.24 30.58
N LEU A 286 10.87 -19.19 29.93
CA LEU A 286 11.40 -18.87 28.61
C LEU A 286 12.90 -18.52 28.62
N VAL A 287 13.41 -17.90 29.65
CA VAL A 287 14.82 -17.44 29.73
C VAL A 287 15.74 -18.33 30.57
N LYS A 288 15.22 -19.04 31.55
CA LYS A 288 16.00 -19.84 32.50
C LYS A 288 15.55 -21.30 32.60
N GLY A 289 14.27 -21.58 32.32
CA GLY A 289 13.72 -22.92 32.44
C GLY A 289 14.19 -23.84 31.32
N PHE A 290 14.43 -25.11 31.63
CA PHE A 290 14.73 -26.13 30.64
C PHE A 290 14.03 -27.44 31.01
N ILE A 291 13.90 -28.32 30.01
CA ILE A 291 13.29 -29.65 30.18
C ILE A 291 14.39 -30.64 30.48
N ARG A 292 14.23 -31.37 31.57
CA ARG A 292 15.10 -32.49 31.97
C ARG A 292 14.38 -33.81 31.67
N ARG A 293 15.04 -34.74 31.00
CA ARG A 293 14.57 -36.12 30.84
C ARG A 293 15.22 -36.98 31.87
N HIS A 294 14.42 -37.76 32.58
CA HIS A 294 14.87 -38.73 33.59
C HIS A 294 15.16 -40.13 33.04
N SER A 295 15.86 -40.95 33.79
CA SER A 295 16.21 -42.34 33.42
C SER A 295 14.98 -43.25 33.24
N ASP A 296 13.89 -42.93 33.95
CA ASP A 296 12.60 -43.61 33.84
C ASP A 296 11.74 -43.19 32.65
N GLY A 297 12.25 -42.24 31.86
CA GLY A 297 11.57 -41.69 30.68
C GLY A 297 10.62 -40.51 30.98
N SER A 298 10.43 -40.12 32.24
CA SER A 298 9.66 -38.94 32.64
C SER A 298 10.38 -37.64 32.30
N PHE A 299 9.63 -36.54 32.33
CA PHE A 299 10.16 -35.20 32.10
C PHE A 299 9.81 -34.27 33.25
N SER A 300 10.70 -33.30 33.50
CA SER A 300 10.46 -32.21 34.44
C SER A 300 10.85 -30.86 33.85
N VAL A 301 10.24 -29.78 34.35
CA VAL A 301 10.72 -28.42 34.17
C VAL A 301 11.69 -28.09 35.25
N SER A 302 12.90 -27.65 34.90
CA SER A 302 13.98 -27.38 35.84
C SER A 302 14.50 -25.96 35.69
N PHE A 303 14.90 -25.38 36.85
CA PHE A 303 15.61 -24.09 36.95
C PHE A 303 16.87 -24.30 37.79
N VAL A 304 17.93 -23.57 37.45
CA VAL A 304 19.21 -23.62 38.20
C VAL A 304 19.68 -22.22 38.51
N GLU A 305 19.96 -21.95 39.77
CA GLU A 305 20.54 -20.67 40.24
C GLU A 305 21.71 -20.90 41.17
N GLY A 306 22.72 -20.01 41.13
CA GLY A 306 23.87 -20.09 42.05
C GLY A 306 23.46 -19.88 43.51
N LEU A 307 24.00 -20.67 44.41
CA LEU A 307 23.75 -20.49 45.84
C LEU A 307 24.17 -19.07 46.28
N GLY A 308 23.26 -18.35 46.93
CA GLY A 308 23.45 -16.95 47.31
C GLY A 308 23.01 -15.92 46.27
N SER A 309 22.52 -16.37 45.10
CA SER A 309 21.91 -15.48 44.13
C SER A 309 20.65 -14.82 44.69
N PRO A 310 20.49 -13.49 44.59
CA PRO A 310 19.25 -12.82 45.02
C PRO A 310 18.03 -13.28 44.23
N LYS A 311 18.22 -13.90 43.05
CA LYS A 311 17.18 -14.42 42.21
C LYS A 311 16.49 -15.68 42.78
N ILE A 312 17.11 -16.40 43.72
CA ILE A 312 16.51 -17.57 44.37
C ILE A 312 15.17 -17.20 45.00
N LYS A 313 15.15 -16.17 45.86
CA LYS A 313 13.90 -15.72 46.53
C LYS A 313 12.80 -15.31 45.53
N THR A 314 13.19 -14.72 44.41
CA THR A 314 12.24 -14.35 43.35
C THR A 314 11.67 -15.58 42.68
N LEU A 315 12.52 -16.59 42.43
CA LEU A 315 12.13 -17.86 41.82
C LEU A 315 11.20 -18.67 42.74
N GLU A 316 11.56 -18.79 44.03
CA GLU A 316 10.72 -19.45 45.07
C GLU A 316 9.33 -18.81 45.14
N LYS A 317 9.27 -17.47 45.21
CA LYS A 317 8.01 -16.74 45.21
C LYS A 317 7.19 -17.03 43.98
N MET A 318 7.79 -16.95 42.79
CA MET A 318 7.11 -17.20 41.50
C MET A 318 6.59 -18.64 41.43
N LEU A 319 7.36 -19.64 41.88
CA LEU A 319 6.92 -21.03 41.91
C LEU A 319 5.76 -21.24 42.89
N SER A 320 5.79 -20.58 44.03
CA SER A 320 4.69 -20.59 45.01
C SER A 320 3.42 -19.92 44.45
N ASP A 321 3.58 -18.77 43.77
CA ASP A 321 2.45 -18.00 43.20
C ASP A 321 1.72 -18.76 42.09
N VAL A 322 2.42 -19.54 41.25
CA VAL A 322 1.83 -20.35 40.18
C VAL A 322 1.22 -21.66 40.69
N GLY A 323 1.64 -22.14 41.86
CA GLY A 323 1.02 -23.25 42.58
C GLY A 323 1.41 -24.66 42.09
N PHE A 324 2.52 -24.82 41.36
CA PHE A 324 3.09 -26.15 41.08
C PHE A 324 3.95 -26.66 42.23
N GLU A 325 3.79 -27.94 42.57
CA GLU A 325 4.70 -28.60 43.49
C GLU A 325 6.10 -28.74 42.86
N TYR A 326 7.13 -28.41 43.60
CA TYR A 326 8.51 -28.52 43.14
C TYR A 326 9.41 -29.13 44.22
N THR A 327 10.51 -29.70 43.76
CA THR A 327 11.59 -30.18 44.64
C THR A 327 12.79 -29.26 44.54
N GLU A 328 13.47 -29.05 45.64
CA GLU A 328 14.69 -28.24 45.68
C GLU A 328 15.87 -29.15 46.06
N THR A 329 16.94 -29.08 45.26
CA THR A 329 18.16 -29.86 45.50
C THR A 329 19.41 -29.01 45.37
N LEU A 330 20.32 -29.14 46.30
CA LEU A 330 21.62 -28.47 46.27
C LEU A 330 22.66 -29.39 45.63
N THR A 331 23.33 -28.89 44.58
CA THR A 331 24.36 -29.64 43.86
C THR A 331 25.59 -28.77 43.60
N ARG A 332 26.74 -29.39 43.34
CA ARG A 332 27.95 -28.65 42.92
C ARG A 332 27.76 -28.13 41.50
N ASP A 333 28.20 -26.90 41.25
CA ASP A 333 28.20 -26.32 39.91
C ASP A 333 29.18 -27.08 39.00
N ARG A 334 28.69 -27.63 37.90
CA ARG A 334 29.51 -28.37 36.92
C ARG A 334 30.58 -27.52 36.26
N LEU A 335 30.29 -26.22 36.07
CA LEU A 335 31.19 -25.27 35.40
C LEU A 335 32.14 -24.58 36.39
N LYS A 336 31.77 -24.53 37.69
CA LYS A 336 32.55 -23.93 38.76
C LYS A 336 32.54 -24.88 39.98
N PRO A 337 33.39 -25.92 40.03
CA PRO A 337 33.35 -26.96 41.05
C PRO A 337 33.49 -26.49 42.49
N ALA A 338 33.99 -25.27 42.70
CA ALA A 338 34.11 -24.65 44.03
C ALA A 338 32.81 -23.98 44.51
N SER A 339 31.78 -23.90 43.65
CA SER A 339 30.49 -23.26 43.98
C SER A 339 29.34 -24.27 43.97
N PHE A 340 28.24 -23.91 44.62
CA PHE A 340 27.02 -24.71 44.68
C PHE A 340 25.91 -23.99 43.93
N VAL A 341 24.99 -24.79 43.35
CA VAL A 341 23.77 -24.34 42.69
C VAL A 341 22.55 -24.99 43.32
N VAL A 342 21.47 -24.26 43.36
CA VAL A 342 20.15 -24.75 43.78
C VAL A 342 19.40 -25.11 42.52
N ASN A 343 18.89 -26.34 42.42
CA ASN A 343 18.05 -26.83 41.34
C ASN A 343 16.61 -26.91 41.84
N PHE A 344 15.70 -26.27 41.12
CA PHE A 344 14.26 -26.36 41.32
C PHE A 344 13.69 -27.24 40.21
N GLU A 345 12.84 -28.21 40.56
CA GLU A 345 12.34 -29.21 39.62
C GLU A 345 10.85 -29.46 39.82
N ILE A 346 10.05 -29.29 38.74
CA ILE A 346 8.62 -29.50 38.69
C ILE A 346 8.35 -30.71 37.82
N THR A 347 7.66 -31.73 38.38
CA THR A 347 7.35 -32.98 37.68
C THR A 347 5.88 -33.08 37.21
N ASP A 348 5.12 -31.99 37.27
CA ASP A 348 3.72 -31.96 36.84
C ASP A 348 3.57 -32.23 35.34
N THR A 349 2.98 -33.34 34.98
CA THR A 349 2.79 -33.78 33.59
C THR A 349 1.83 -32.86 32.80
N ARG A 350 0.91 -32.16 33.49
CA ARG A 350 0.00 -31.20 32.86
C ARG A 350 0.76 -29.98 32.36
N LEU A 351 1.76 -29.51 33.15
CA LEU A 351 2.66 -28.43 32.76
C LEU A 351 3.48 -28.80 31.51
N ILE A 352 4.05 -30.00 31.52
CA ILE A 352 4.82 -30.48 30.34
C ILE A 352 3.92 -30.53 29.08
N HIS A 353 2.67 -31.02 29.22
CA HIS A 353 1.71 -31.07 28.12
C HIS A 353 1.34 -29.66 27.64
N LEU A 354 1.02 -28.73 28.56
CA LEU A 354 0.72 -27.34 28.22
C LEU A 354 1.87 -26.68 27.44
N LEU A 355 3.12 -26.81 27.93
CA LEU A 355 4.29 -26.28 27.24
C LEU A 355 4.52 -26.90 25.85
N SER A 356 4.13 -28.18 25.68
CA SER A 356 4.15 -28.86 24.38
C SER A 356 3.10 -28.32 23.42
N GLU A 357 1.85 -28.15 23.87
CA GLU A 357 0.77 -27.59 23.07
C GLU A 357 1.06 -26.15 22.65
N LEU A 358 1.65 -25.34 23.53
CA LEU A 358 2.12 -24.01 23.22
C LEU A 358 3.33 -23.98 22.29
N GLY A 359 3.93 -25.14 21.96
CA GLY A 359 5.09 -25.27 21.08
C GLY A 359 6.41 -24.76 21.67
N VAL A 360 6.46 -24.49 22.98
CA VAL A 360 7.61 -23.86 23.67
C VAL A 360 8.50 -24.85 24.45
N LEU A 361 8.25 -26.14 24.32
CA LEU A 361 8.97 -27.17 25.07
C LEU A 361 10.46 -27.16 24.72
N THR A 362 10.80 -27.13 23.45
CA THR A 362 12.17 -27.14 22.92
C THR A 362 12.59 -25.84 22.25
N ARG A 363 11.63 -25.00 21.90
CA ARG A 363 11.87 -23.68 21.28
C ARG A 363 11.35 -22.58 22.21
N LYS A 364 12.16 -21.57 22.47
CA LYS A 364 11.77 -20.44 23.33
C LYS A 364 11.24 -19.29 22.50
N PHE A 365 9.94 -19.01 22.62
CA PHE A 365 9.24 -17.87 21.99
C PHE A 365 7.97 -17.56 22.79
N ILE A 366 7.33 -16.42 22.55
CA ILE A 366 6.07 -16.05 23.20
C ILE A 366 4.91 -16.29 22.22
N PRO A 367 4.02 -17.25 22.51
CA PRO A 367 2.82 -17.46 21.70
C PRO A 367 1.98 -16.18 21.55
N SER A 368 1.33 -16.00 20.38
CA SER A 368 0.54 -14.79 20.08
C SER A 368 -0.58 -14.52 21.07
N CYS A 369 -1.17 -15.57 21.68
CA CYS A 369 -2.19 -15.43 22.72
C CYS A 369 -1.69 -14.66 23.95
N PHE A 370 -0.40 -14.75 24.29
CA PHE A 370 0.21 -13.99 25.41
C PHE A 370 0.81 -12.64 24.99
N LYS A 371 0.85 -12.34 23.70
CA LYS A 371 1.27 -11.03 23.20
C LYS A 371 0.12 -10.04 23.01
N ASN A 372 -1.14 -10.54 23.00
CA ASN A 372 -2.34 -9.76 22.73
C ASN A 372 -3.29 -9.63 23.93
N ILE A 373 -2.75 -9.68 25.15
CA ILE A 373 -3.44 -9.49 26.42
C ILE A 373 -3.31 -8.05 26.93
N GLY A 374 -3.97 -7.75 28.05
CA GLY A 374 -3.98 -6.42 28.65
C GLY A 374 -2.58 -5.87 28.97
N ARG A 375 -2.43 -4.54 28.86
CA ARG A 375 -1.15 -3.86 29.06
C ARG A 375 -0.47 -4.19 30.38
N ARG A 376 -1.22 -4.25 31.50
CA ARG A 376 -0.69 -4.62 32.82
C ARG A 376 -0.10 -6.03 32.79
N GLN A 377 -0.77 -6.98 32.17
CA GLN A 377 -0.32 -8.38 32.07
C GLN A 377 0.90 -8.53 31.16
N LEU A 378 0.99 -7.77 30.07
CA LEU A 378 2.22 -7.69 29.27
C LEU A 378 3.39 -7.17 30.11
N GLY A 379 3.14 -6.23 31.02
CA GLY A 379 4.14 -5.74 31.97
C GLY A 379 4.67 -6.86 32.88
N ILE A 380 3.77 -7.67 33.45
CA ILE A 380 4.16 -8.84 34.28
C ILE A 380 5.06 -9.80 33.49
N LEU A 381 4.70 -10.10 32.23
CA LEU A 381 5.48 -11.00 31.38
C LEU A 381 6.86 -10.40 31.05
N LEU A 382 6.95 -9.13 30.67
CA LEU A 382 8.22 -8.48 30.34
C LEU A 382 9.12 -8.38 31.60
N ASP A 383 8.57 -7.99 32.75
CA ASP A 383 9.30 -7.92 34.03
C ASP A 383 9.83 -9.30 34.46
N SER A 384 9.07 -10.34 34.17
CA SER A 384 9.45 -11.73 34.45
C SER A 384 10.62 -12.18 33.57
N LEU A 385 10.56 -11.89 32.25
CA LEU A 385 11.67 -12.14 31.31
C LEU A 385 12.95 -11.40 31.76
N ILE A 386 12.81 -10.13 32.12
CA ILE A 386 13.93 -9.29 32.60
C ILE A 386 14.50 -9.81 33.88
N SER A 387 13.66 -10.15 34.87
CA SER A 387 14.09 -10.67 36.17
C SER A 387 14.83 -12.01 36.07
N GLY A 388 14.36 -12.88 35.13
CA GLY A 388 15.02 -14.15 34.82
C GLY A 388 16.36 -13.99 34.10
N GLY A 389 16.37 -13.29 32.97
CA GLY A 389 17.48 -13.23 31.99
C GLY A 389 18.14 -11.87 31.80
N GLY A 390 17.57 -10.79 32.36
CA GLY A 390 18.05 -9.44 32.15
C GLY A 390 19.28 -9.06 32.97
N ARG A 391 19.99 -8.04 32.48
CA ARG A 391 21.05 -7.34 33.20
C ARG A 391 20.84 -5.83 33.05
N LEU A 392 21.07 -5.07 34.13
CA LEU A 392 21.09 -3.61 34.04
C LEU A 392 22.23 -3.18 33.12
N GLY A 393 21.94 -2.26 32.20
CA GLY A 393 22.93 -1.66 31.30
C GLY A 393 23.89 -0.74 32.08
N ARG A 394 24.94 -0.28 31.39
CA ARG A 394 25.92 0.67 31.99
C ARG A 394 25.31 2.03 32.32
N SER A 395 24.19 2.41 31.68
CA SER A 395 23.37 3.57 32.07
C SER A 395 22.12 3.08 32.80
N SER A 396 21.66 3.82 33.81
CA SER A 396 20.53 3.47 34.67
C SER A 396 19.21 3.25 33.96
N ASP A 397 19.08 3.71 32.68
CA ASP A 397 17.82 3.81 31.96
C ASP A 397 17.64 2.71 30.91
N THR A 398 18.53 1.73 30.81
CA THR A 398 18.45 0.66 29.81
C THR A 398 18.64 -0.70 30.46
N ILE A 399 17.74 -1.62 30.16
CA ILE A 399 17.82 -3.02 30.59
C ILE A 399 18.13 -3.89 29.38
N SER A 400 19.05 -4.84 29.54
CA SER A 400 19.41 -5.78 28.46
C SER A 400 18.92 -7.18 28.79
N LEU A 401 18.10 -7.76 27.88
CA LEU A 401 17.67 -9.16 27.95
C LEU A 401 18.48 -9.99 26.97
N TYR A 402 19.19 -10.99 27.46
CA TYR A 402 19.99 -11.92 26.67
C TYR A 402 19.25 -13.23 26.42
N SER A 403 19.22 -13.70 25.19
CA SER A 403 18.67 -15.02 24.84
C SER A 403 19.38 -15.60 23.61
N GLU A 404 19.50 -16.94 23.56
CA GLU A 404 19.94 -17.64 22.38
C GLU A 404 18.83 -17.79 21.33
N SER A 405 17.57 -17.57 21.72
CA SER A 405 16.44 -17.56 20.83
C SER A 405 16.20 -16.14 20.26
N GLU A 406 16.50 -15.93 18.98
CA GLU A 406 16.20 -14.68 18.28
C GLU A 406 14.68 -14.40 18.30
N ARG A 407 13.85 -15.44 18.11
CA ARG A 407 12.41 -15.33 18.17
C ARG A 407 11.90 -14.80 19.52
N LEU A 408 12.52 -15.21 20.63
CA LEU A 408 12.16 -14.70 21.96
C LEU A 408 12.50 -13.21 22.10
N LEU A 409 13.64 -12.78 21.54
CA LEU A 409 14.02 -11.35 21.55
C LEU A 409 13.06 -10.52 20.67
N ASP A 410 12.63 -11.06 19.53
CA ASP A 410 11.63 -10.46 18.64
C ASP A 410 10.27 -10.27 19.33
N ASP A 411 9.79 -11.33 19.99
CA ASP A 411 8.51 -11.29 20.71
C ASP A 411 8.57 -10.34 21.92
N ALA A 412 9.69 -10.30 22.65
CA ALA A 412 9.90 -9.37 23.75
C ALA A 412 10.02 -7.91 23.27
N GLN A 413 10.58 -7.66 22.09
CA GLN A 413 10.62 -6.36 21.46
C GLN A 413 9.18 -5.86 21.14
N GLU A 414 8.32 -6.71 20.58
CA GLU A 414 6.92 -6.40 20.32
C GLU A 414 6.18 -6.03 21.62
N ILE A 415 6.37 -6.80 22.70
CA ILE A 415 5.76 -6.51 24.00
C ILE A 415 6.23 -5.17 24.56
N ALA A 416 7.53 -4.86 24.47
CA ALA A 416 8.08 -3.58 24.92
C ALA A 416 7.40 -2.40 24.19
N PHE A 417 7.17 -2.48 22.87
CA PHE A 417 6.45 -1.44 22.13
C PHE A 417 5.02 -1.27 22.60
N LYS A 418 4.28 -2.36 22.86
CA LYS A 418 2.91 -2.32 23.40
C LYS A 418 2.85 -1.71 24.80
N LEU A 419 3.92 -1.83 25.55
CA LEU A 419 4.06 -1.22 26.88
C LEU A 419 4.48 0.26 26.85
N GLY A 420 4.84 0.77 25.68
CA GLY A 420 5.27 2.16 25.51
C GLY A 420 6.78 2.37 25.71
N PHE A 421 7.59 1.30 25.59
CA PHE A 421 9.04 1.34 25.74
C PHE A 421 9.72 1.26 24.38
N ASP A 422 10.80 2.02 24.18
CA ASP A 422 11.69 1.78 23.05
C ASP A 422 12.51 0.51 23.28
N ALA A 423 12.66 -0.30 22.24
CA ALA A 423 13.40 -1.54 22.31
C ALA A 423 14.14 -1.81 20.98
N SER A 424 15.42 -2.17 21.08
CA SER A 424 16.26 -2.48 19.92
C SER A 424 17.06 -3.76 20.14
N ILE A 425 17.15 -4.61 19.10
CA ILE A 425 18.00 -5.81 19.13
C ILE A 425 19.40 -5.42 18.68
N ASN A 426 20.39 -5.75 19.47
CA ASN A 426 21.80 -5.43 19.26
C ASN A 426 22.65 -6.70 19.40
N GLU A 427 23.88 -6.63 18.90
CA GLU A 427 24.86 -7.71 19.00
C GLU A 427 26.01 -7.34 19.94
N CYS A 428 26.53 -8.31 20.64
CA CYS A 428 27.75 -8.19 21.43
C CYS A 428 28.60 -9.47 21.29
N ILE A 429 29.90 -9.34 21.51
CA ILE A 429 30.81 -10.49 21.56
C ILE A 429 30.80 -11.01 23.02
N ASP A 430 30.50 -12.28 23.20
CA ASP A 430 30.61 -12.94 24.51
C ASP A 430 32.10 -13.08 24.91
N PRO A 431 32.53 -12.44 25.97
CA PRO A 431 33.95 -12.46 26.38
C PRO A 431 34.50 -13.84 26.69
N LEU A 432 33.62 -14.82 27.02
CA LEU A 432 34.04 -16.16 27.42
C LEU A 432 34.16 -17.13 26.23
N SER A 433 33.25 -17.00 25.26
CA SER A 433 33.22 -17.90 24.10
C SER A 433 33.76 -17.28 22.81
N GLY A 434 33.91 -15.96 22.73
CA GLY A 434 34.26 -15.23 21.51
C GLY A 434 33.13 -15.16 20.49
N ASN A 435 31.98 -15.77 20.73
CA ASN A 435 30.86 -15.82 19.82
C ASN A 435 30.00 -14.54 19.90
N THR A 436 29.43 -14.16 18.75
CA THR A 436 28.43 -13.08 18.72
C THR A 436 27.13 -13.55 19.36
N LYS A 437 26.63 -12.78 20.31
CA LYS A 437 25.32 -12.98 20.97
C LYS A 437 24.42 -11.77 20.71
N LYS A 438 23.13 -12.04 20.48
CA LYS A 438 22.10 -10.99 20.39
C LYS A 438 21.47 -10.72 21.75
N TYR A 439 21.07 -9.48 21.95
CA TYR A 439 20.34 -9.07 23.15
C TYR A 439 19.33 -7.96 22.81
N LEU A 440 18.22 -7.93 23.54
CA LEU A 440 17.23 -6.84 23.47
C LEU A 440 17.63 -5.78 24.50
N ALA A 441 17.84 -4.56 24.05
CA ALA A 441 17.98 -3.38 24.91
C ALA A 441 16.63 -2.68 24.99
N VAL A 442 16.05 -2.60 26.18
CA VAL A 442 14.79 -1.93 26.49
C VAL A 442 15.07 -0.61 27.20
N SER A 443 14.52 0.48 26.73
CA SER A 443 14.61 1.82 27.30
C SER A 443 13.21 2.36 27.60
N TYR A 444 13.08 3.06 28.70
CA TYR A 444 11.82 3.68 29.13
C TYR A 444 11.47 4.97 28.37
N ILE A 445 12.21 5.28 27.31
CA ILE A 445 11.96 6.43 26.42
C ILE A 445 11.06 5.99 25.26
N ALA A 446 9.92 6.65 25.09
CA ALA A 446 8.91 6.27 24.09
C ALA A 446 9.24 6.72 22.65
N ASP A 447 10.01 7.78 22.50
CA ASP A 447 10.37 8.39 21.21
C ASP A 447 11.89 8.45 21.05
N GLU A 448 12.38 8.32 19.80
CA GLU A 448 13.81 8.41 19.49
C GLU A 448 14.13 9.74 18.82
N THR A 449 15.06 10.49 19.38
CA THR A 449 15.58 11.70 18.76
C THR A 449 16.73 11.34 17.80
N ALA A 450 16.55 11.66 16.53
CA ALA A 450 17.52 11.46 15.46
C ALA A 450 18.07 12.83 15.02
N PRO A 451 19.24 13.28 15.55
CA PRO A 451 19.88 14.52 15.09
C PRO A 451 20.32 14.45 13.63
N ALA A 452 20.51 15.61 13.01
CA ALA A 452 20.90 15.74 11.61
C ALA A 452 22.14 14.91 11.24
N HIS A 453 23.14 14.81 12.11
CA HIS A 453 24.37 14.04 11.86
C HIS A 453 24.18 12.50 11.88
N CYS A 454 22.99 12.03 12.31
CA CYS A 454 22.61 10.62 12.24
C CYS A 454 21.98 10.23 10.87
N GLN A 455 21.97 11.14 9.91
CA GLN A 455 21.39 10.97 8.59
C GLN A 455 22.48 10.97 7.53
N SER A 456 22.40 10.04 6.57
CA SER A 456 23.32 9.93 5.45
C SER A 456 22.63 9.39 4.20
N TRP A 457 23.09 9.82 3.01
CA TRP A 457 22.66 9.21 1.76
C TRP A 457 23.58 8.04 1.42
N GLU A 458 23.00 6.86 1.18
CA GLU A 458 23.73 5.64 0.78
C GLU A 458 23.26 5.18 -0.60
N GLN A 459 24.17 4.72 -1.45
CA GLN A 459 23.83 4.07 -2.71
C GLN A 459 23.28 2.68 -2.41
N TYR A 460 22.20 2.32 -3.08
CA TYR A 460 21.53 1.04 -2.91
C TYR A 460 21.14 0.45 -4.27
N GLU A 461 21.35 -0.84 -4.43
CA GLU A 461 20.89 -1.63 -5.56
C GLU A 461 20.28 -2.93 -5.05
N GLY A 462 19.00 -3.16 -5.35
CA GLY A 462 18.26 -4.30 -4.85
C GLY A 462 16.76 -4.14 -5.02
N TYR A 463 15.97 -4.88 -4.25
CA TYR A 463 14.53 -4.72 -4.21
C TYR A 463 14.10 -3.86 -3.04
N VAL A 464 13.04 -3.10 -3.23
CA VAL A 464 12.43 -2.28 -2.18
C VAL A 464 10.97 -2.62 -2.01
N TYR A 465 10.46 -2.45 -0.79
CA TYR A 465 9.18 -3.00 -0.32
C TYR A 465 8.38 -2.01 0.51
N CYS A 466 7.08 -2.21 0.58
CA CYS A 466 6.17 -1.56 1.53
C CYS A 466 4.81 -2.27 1.61
N CYS A 467 3.87 -1.88 2.52
CA CYS A 467 2.47 -2.30 2.49
C CYS A 467 1.51 -1.18 2.88
N THR A 468 0.27 -1.21 2.39
CA THR A 468 -0.76 -0.23 2.74
C THR A 468 -1.62 -0.75 3.88
N VAL A 469 -1.79 0.05 4.92
CA VAL A 469 -2.65 -0.21 6.06
C VAL A 469 -3.65 0.93 6.24
N PRO A 470 -4.85 0.72 6.85
CA PRO A 470 -5.87 1.76 6.98
C PRO A 470 -5.42 3.03 7.68
N THR A 471 -4.52 2.93 8.65
CA THR A 471 -3.95 4.08 9.37
C THR A 471 -2.88 4.83 8.57
N GLY A 472 -2.43 4.28 7.43
CA GLY A 472 -1.33 4.82 6.64
C GLY A 472 0.06 4.72 7.30
N VAL A 473 0.15 4.19 8.52
CA VAL A 473 1.37 4.13 9.34
C VAL A 473 1.53 2.73 9.92
N MET A 474 2.65 2.07 9.64
CA MET A 474 2.94 0.71 10.10
C MET A 474 4.28 0.64 10.85
N MET A 475 4.41 -0.34 11.74
CA MET A 475 5.64 -0.64 12.44
C MET A 475 6.57 -1.47 11.57
N VAL A 476 7.75 -0.91 11.27
CA VAL A 476 8.81 -1.58 10.53
C VAL A 476 10.10 -1.56 11.34
N ARG A 477 11.01 -2.51 11.06
CA ARG A 477 12.37 -2.48 11.62
C ARG A 477 13.41 -2.84 10.57
N ARG A 478 14.61 -2.35 10.77
CA ARG A 478 15.80 -2.73 10.03
C ARG A 478 16.96 -2.93 11.00
N ASN A 479 17.75 -3.99 10.82
CA ASN A 479 18.85 -4.35 11.71
C ASN A 479 18.44 -4.37 13.21
N GLY A 480 17.27 -4.94 13.53
CA GLY A 480 16.73 -4.99 14.90
C GLY A 480 16.12 -3.68 15.43
N LYS A 481 16.07 -2.59 14.65
CA LYS A 481 15.63 -1.23 15.05
C LYS A 481 14.38 -0.80 14.28
N ALA A 482 13.30 -0.46 14.96
CA ALA A 482 11.95 -0.31 14.42
C ALA A 482 11.40 1.13 14.33
N GLY A 483 10.40 1.39 13.46
CA GLY A 483 9.66 2.65 13.30
C GLY A 483 8.54 2.57 12.24
N PHE A 484 7.69 3.63 12.01
CA PHE A 484 6.46 3.58 11.19
C PHE A 484 6.50 4.24 9.79
N SER A 485 5.73 3.74 8.75
CA SER A 485 5.73 4.22 7.34
C SER A 485 4.64 3.74 6.31
N GLY A 486 4.49 4.29 5.04
CA GLY A 486 3.35 4.14 4.08
C GLY A 486 3.57 3.84 2.55
N ASN A 487 2.53 3.66 1.60
CA ASN A 487 2.60 3.07 0.23
C ASN A 487 1.55 3.03 -0.93
N THR A 488 1.66 2.27 -2.08
CA THR A 488 1.28 2.34 -3.52
C THR A 488 0.45 1.30 -4.30
N MET A 489 0.06 1.52 -5.65
CA MET A 489 -0.59 0.66 -6.66
C MET A 489 -0.29 0.86 -8.18
N GLY A 490 -0.57 -0.09 -9.09
CA GLY A 490 -0.25 -0.07 -10.51
C GLY A 490 -1.13 -0.83 -11.53
N GLU A 491 -0.74 -1.07 -12.78
CA GLU A 491 -1.50 -1.55 -13.92
C GLU A 491 -1.60 -3.08 -14.03
N TYR A 492 -2.80 -3.62 -14.25
CA TYR A 492 -3.10 -5.03 -14.00
C TYR A 492 -3.09 -5.98 -15.20
N GLY A 493 -3.38 -5.57 -16.39
CA GLY A 493 -3.70 -6.50 -17.48
C GLY A 493 -5.05 -7.21 -17.26
N THR A 494 -5.17 -8.46 -17.71
CA THR A 494 -6.39 -9.28 -17.57
C THR A 494 -6.09 -10.65 -16.97
N PRO A 495 -5.70 -10.72 -15.69
CA PRO A 495 -5.44 -11.98 -15.01
C PRO A 495 -6.75 -12.71 -14.68
N ASN A 496 -6.70 -14.03 -14.57
CA ASN A 496 -7.85 -14.86 -14.18
C ASN A 496 -7.95 -15.00 -12.64
N VAL A 497 -7.81 -13.89 -11.93
CA VAL A 497 -7.95 -13.77 -10.47
C VAL A 497 -8.55 -12.41 -10.13
N ASP A 498 -9.08 -12.23 -8.92
CA ASP A 498 -9.52 -10.93 -8.44
C ASP A 498 -8.37 -9.92 -8.47
N VAL A 499 -8.65 -8.72 -8.98
CA VAL A 499 -7.66 -7.65 -9.06
C VAL A 499 -7.79 -6.76 -7.83
N PRO A 500 -6.85 -6.82 -6.89
CA PRO A 500 -6.88 -5.97 -5.71
C PRO A 500 -6.63 -4.50 -6.08
N GLU A 501 -6.83 -3.58 -5.14
CA GLU A 501 -6.38 -2.21 -5.32
C GLU A 501 -4.83 -2.14 -5.20
N GLY A 502 -4.12 -2.82 -6.11
CA GLY A 502 -2.70 -2.73 -6.48
C GLY A 502 -1.80 -3.90 -6.23
N PHE A 503 -2.06 -4.76 -5.26
CA PHE A 503 -1.12 -5.80 -4.82
C PHE A 503 -1.86 -7.02 -4.30
N PHE A 504 -1.20 -8.21 -4.34
CA PHE A 504 -1.80 -9.46 -3.91
C PHE A 504 -0.76 -10.42 -3.32
N GLU A 505 -1.25 -11.41 -2.56
CA GLU A 505 -0.43 -12.48 -2.00
C GLU A 505 -0.07 -13.50 -3.10
N VAL A 506 1.21 -13.87 -3.16
CA VAL A 506 1.73 -14.94 -4.03
C VAL A 506 2.38 -16.02 -3.19
N GLU A 507 2.01 -17.28 -3.42
CA GLU A 507 2.72 -18.43 -2.90
C GLU A 507 3.42 -19.18 -4.04
N TYR A 508 4.74 -19.41 -3.91
CA TYR A 508 5.52 -20.19 -4.86
C TYR A 508 6.58 -21.03 -4.16
N ASN A 509 6.62 -22.33 -4.45
CA ASN A 509 7.54 -23.31 -3.82
C ASN A 509 7.50 -23.28 -2.27
N GLY A 510 6.30 -23.17 -1.67
CA GLY A 510 6.12 -23.12 -0.24
C GLY A 510 6.58 -21.80 0.41
N ARG A 511 6.99 -20.81 -0.39
CA ARG A 511 7.29 -19.45 0.02
C ARG A 511 6.19 -18.54 -0.45
N ARG A 512 5.71 -17.67 0.44
CA ARG A 512 4.68 -16.69 0.15
C ARG A 512 5.27 -15.30 0.09
N ASP A 513 4.76 -14.49 -0.83
CA ASP A 513 5.16 -13.11 -0.99
C ASP A 513 3.95 -12.25 -1.34
N TYR A 514 4.01 -10.94 -1.06
CA TYR A 514 3.01 -9.98 -1.42
C TYR A 514 3.59 -9.02 -2.45
N LEU A 515 3.24 -9.29 -3.69
CA LEU A 515 3.82 -8.61 -4.83
C LEU A 515 2.86 -7.55 -5.38
N PRO A 516 3.38 -6.51 -6.06
CA PRO A 516 2.54 -5.76 -6.97
C PRO A 516 1.80 -6.76 -7.82
N PHE A 517 0.48 -6.60 -7.92
CA PHE A 517 -0.30 -7.47 -8.78
C PHE A 517 0.38 -7.53 -10.15
N PRO A 518 0.64 -8.73 -10.72
CA PRO A 518 1.44 -8.87 -11.92
C PRO A 518 0.89 -7.99 -13.02
N ARG A 519 1.75 -7.14 -13.57
CA ARG A 519 1.39 -6.26 -14.66
C ARG A 519 1.66 -6.99 -15.96
N MET A 520 0.59 -7.46 -16.57
CA MET A 520 0.61 -8.07 -17.91
C MET A 520 -0.02 -7.10 -18.91
N ALA A 521 0.68 -5.99 -19.11
CA ALA A 521 0.21 -4.94 -20.00
C ALA A 521 0.00 -5.45 -21.43
N GLY A 522 -1.19 -5.20 -21.99
CA GLY A 522 -1.62 -5.71 -23.30
C GLY A 522 -1.18 -4.84 -24.49
N SER A 523 -0.42 -3.76 -24.32
CA SER A 523 0.09 -2.88 -25.37
C SER A 523 1.24 -2.02 -24.89
N TRP A 524 1.97 -1.36 -25.83
CA TRP A 524 3.04 -0.41 -25.48
C TRP A 524 2.51 0.79 -24.66
N TYR A 525 1.30 1.25 -24.91
CA TYR A 525 0.65 2.26 -24.09
C TYR A 525 0.50 1.76 -22.63
N HIS A 526 -0.04 0.57 -22.42
CA HIS A 526 -0.19 0.05 -21.05
C HIS A 526 1.17 -0.18 -20.37
N TRP A 527 2.21 -0.59 -21.14
CA TRP A 527 3.57 -0.69 -20.61
C TRP A 527 4.17 0.67 -20.25
N SER A 528 3.89 1.76 -21.02
CA SER A 528 4.32 3.10 -20.61
C SER A 528 3.69 3.51 -19.27
N LYS A 529 2.42 3.11 -19.03
CA LYS A 529 1.75 3.32 -17.75
C LYS A 529 2.39 2.55 -16.61
N VAL A 530 2.80 1.30 -16.85
CA VAL A 530 3.61 0.52 -15.89
C VAL A 530 4.90 1.26 -15.54
N HIS A 531 5.59 1.81 -16.54
CA HIS A 531 6.80 2.60 -16.33
C HIS A 531 6.51 3.93 -15.63
N ASP A 532 5.42 4.62 -15.98
CA ASP A 532 5.00 5.86 -15.31
C ASP A 532 4.69 5.63 -13.85
N SER A 533 3.87 4.64 -13.53
CA SER A 533 3.63 4.23 -12.15
C SER A 533 4.93 3.84 -11.46
N GLY A 534 5.85 3.14 -12.16
CA GLY A 534 7.19 2.84 -11.69
C GLY A 534 8.00 4.09 -11.37
N ASN A 535 8.07 5.06 -12.30
CA ASN A 535 8.82 6.30 -12.15
C ASN A 535 8.25 7.20 -11.05
N MET A 536 6.96 7.30 -10.94
CA MET A 536 6.33 8.11 -9.92
C MET A 536 6.30 7.40 -8.58
N MET A 537 6.18 6.06 -8.53
CA MET A 537 6.56 5.25 -7.38
C MET A 537 7.97 5.60 -6.94
N PHE A 538 8.89 5.72 -7.90
CA PHE A 538 10.27 6.08 -7.66
C PHE A 538 10.41 7.54 -7.19
N ALA A 539 9.78 8.51 -7.83
CA ALA A 539 9.87 9.93 -7.50
C ALA A 539 9.21 10.28 -6.14
N ASN A 540 8.02 9.77 -5.85
CA ASN A 540 7.44 9.85 -4.50
C ASN A 540 8.41 9.24 -3.50
N LYS A 541 8.95 8.09 -3.81
CA LYS A 541 9.94 7.35 -3.05
C LYS A 541 11.22 8.14 -2.79
N ILE A 542 11.78 8.82 -3.81
CA ILE A 542 13.06 9.50 -3.69
C ILE A 542 12.96 10.96 -3.24
N TRP A 543 11.79 11.59 -3.41
CA TRP A 543 11.60 13.02 -3.09
C TRP A 543 10.42 13.29 -2.17
N GLY A 544 9.65 12.25 -1.78
CA GLY A 544 8.52 12.35 -0.87
C GLY A 544 7.39 13.24 -1.34
N LEU A 545 7.22 13.32 -2.63
CA LEU A 545 6.12 14.08 -3.21
C LEU A 545 4.79 13.41 -2.82
N SER A 546 3.79 14.19 -2.41
CA SER A 546 2.43 13.68 -2.17
C SER A 546 1.79 13.30 -3.49
N ILE A 547 1.40 12.02 -3.65
CA ILE A 547 0.92 11.51 -4.94
C ILE A 547 -0.34 10.64 -4.73
N THR A 548 -1.41 10.85 -5.49
CA THR A 548 -2.54 9.91 -5.63
C THR A 548 -2.57 9.33 -7.04
N ASP A 549 -2.36 8.03 -7.21
CA ASP A 549 -2.51 7.35 -8.50
C ASP A 549 -3.95 6.88 -8.70
N VAL A 550 -4.60 7.38 -9.74
CA VAL A 550 -5.97 7.02 -10.06
C VAL A 550 -5.97 5.99 -11.17
N MET A 551 -6.25 4.74 -10.83
CA MET A 551 -6.45 3.63 -11.77
C MET A 551 -7.81 3.78 -12.42
N GLN A 552 -7.83 4.56 -13.47
CA GLN A 552 -9.05 4.94 -14.16
C GLN A 552 -9.58 3.78 -15.00
N GLY A 553 -10.87 3.46 -14.83
CA GLY A 553 -11.65 2.65 -15.76
C GLY A 553 -11.92 3.40 -17.07
N VAL A 554 -12.68 2.77 -17.97
CA VAL A 554 -13.07 3.40 -19.24
C VAL A 554 -14.09 4.50 -18.96
N VAL A 555 -13.70 5.76 -19.20
CA VAL A 555 -14.58 6.92 -18.97
C VAL A 555 -15.45 7.14 -20.21
N TYR A 556 -16.75 7.41 -19.97
CA TYR A 556 -17.75 7.68 -21.02
C TYR A 556 -18.62 8.87 -20.66
N GLY A 557 -19.15 9.59 -21.66
CA GLY A 557 -20.00 10.76 -21.50
C GLY A 557 -19.60 11.88 -22.46
N THR A 558 -20.55 12.78 -22.79
CA THR A 558 -20.34 13.96 -23.64
C THR A 558 -20.23 15.24 -22.83
N ARG A 559 -20.76 15.25 -21.61
CA ARG A 559 -20.80 16.46 -20.77
C ARG A 559 -20.90 16.17 -19.27
N ILE A 560 -20.50 17.14 -18.50
CA ILE A 560 -20.79 17.30 -17.06
C ILE A 560 -21.79 18.46 -16.93
N ASP A 561 -22.31 18.74 -15.73
CA ASP A 561 -23.34 19.75 -15.50
C ASP A 561 -22.85 21.17 -15.84
N GLU A 562 -21.57 21.44 -15.72
CA GLU A 562 -20.92 22.72 -16.08
C GLU A 562 -20.78 22.93 -17.58
N ILE A 563 -20.93 21.89 -18.42
CA ILE A 563 -20.94 22.00 -19.88
C ILE A 563 -22.38 22.29 -20.35
N ASN A 564 -22.81 23.51 -20.14
CA ASN A 564 -24.15 24.03 -20.46
C ASN A 564 -24.20 24.94 -21.71
N ASP A 565 -23.04 25.27 -22.29
CA ASP A 565 -22.84 26.05 -23.51
C ASP A 565 -22.01 25.26 -24.52
N GLU A 566 -22.31 25.36 -25.82
CA GLU A 566 -21.60 24.61 -26.89
C GLU A 566 -20.12 25.01 -27.00
N ARG A 567 -19.73 26.20 -26.59
CA ARG A 567 -18.34 26.66 -26.55
C ARG A 567 -17.51 25.95 -25.49
N LEU A 568 -18.17 25.29 -24.52
CA LEU A 568 -17.53 24.55 -23.41
C LEU A 568 -17.43 23.04 -23.65
N LEU A 569 -17.84 22.55 -24.84
CA LEU A 569 -17.84 21.12 -25.12
C LEU A 569 -16.45 20.49 -24.93
N THR A 570 -16.44 19.28 -24.34
CA THR A 570 -15.24 18.46 -24.30
C THR A 570 -15.16 17.56 -25.53
N ARG A 571 -13.98 17.06 -25.86
CA ARG A 571 -13.78 16.18 -26.99
C ARG A 571 -14.46 14.81 -26.77
N PHE A 572 -14.86 14.19 -27.87
CA PHE A 572 -15.45 12.84 -27.86
C PHE A 572 -14.91 12.04 -29.07
N ASP A 573 -13.86 11.24 -28.83
CA ASP A 573 -13.24 10.45 -29.90
C ASP A 573 -14.01 9.16 -30.14
N PHE A 574 -14.19 8.79 -31.42
CA PHE A 574 -15.07 7.71 -31.83
C PHE A 574 -14.47 6.76 -32.89
N ASP A 575 -13.27 7.06 -33.38
CA ASP A 575 -12.55 6.21 -34.34
C ASP A 575 -12.01 4.93 -33.67
N GLU A 576 -11.48 4.01 -34.47
CA GLU A 576 -10.98 2.73 -33.99
C GLU A 576 -9.71 2.83 -33.15
N VAL A 577 -8.94 3.93 -33.30
CA VAL A 577 -7.65 4.16 -32.62
C VAL A 577 -7.85 4.87 -31.28
N TRP A 578 -8.63 5.97 -31.25
CA TRP A 578 -8.81 6.84 -30.10
C TRP A 578 -10.15 6.66 -29.38
N GLY A 579 -11.17 6.15 -30.09
CA GLY A 579 -12.51 5.92 -29.54
C GLY A 579 -12.58 4.67 -28.68
N THR A 580 -13.34 4.74 -27.58
CA THR A 580 -13.69 3.55 -26.80
C THR A 580 -14.72 2.69 -27.54
N ALA A 581 -14.90 1.42 -27.14
CA ALA A 581 -15.94 0.57 -27.73
C ALA A 581 -17.32 1.22 -27.57
N LEU A 582 -17.64 1.77 -26.39
CA LEU A 582 -18.91 2.44 -26.11
C LEU A 582 -19.13 3.68 -27.01
N ASN A 583 -18.09 4.51 -27.18
CA ASN A 583 -18.17 5.70 -28.02
C ASN A 583 -18.47 5.30 -29.47
N ARG A 584 -17.77 4.29 -30.01
CA ARG A 584 -18.03 3.76 -31.38
C ARG A 584 -19.44 3.24 -31.52
N PHE A 585 -19.95 2.47 -30.55
CA PHE A 585 -21.31 1.94 -30.59
C PHE A 585 -22.37 3.05 -30.66
N CYS A 586 -22.20 4.10 -29.86
CA CYS A 586 -23.11 5.25 -29.87
C CYS A 586 -23.09 5.95 -31.22
N VAL A 587 -21.90 6.21 -31.80
CA VAL A 587 -21.78 6.85 -33.13
C VAL A 587 -22.30 5.96 -34.24
N GLN A 588 -21.96 4.66 -34.24
CA GLN A 588 -22.49 3.70 -35.23
C GLN A 588 -24.02 3.69 -35.23
N THR A 589 -24.63 3.67 -34.06
CA THR A 589 -26.09 3.69 -33.91
C THR A 589 -26.69 5.00 -34.45
N VAL A 590 -26.11 6.15 -34.13
CA VAL A 590 -26.57 7.46 -34.66
C VAL A 590 -26.46 7.53 -36.18
N LEU A 591 -25.47 6.90 -36.78
CA LEU A 591 -25.27 6.82 -38.21
C LEU A 591 -26.11 5.75 -38.91
N GLY A 592 -26.84 4.89 -38.16
CA GLY A 592 -27.56 3.75 -38.71
C GLY A 592 -26.63 2.61 -39.16
N LEU A 593 -25.39 2.57 -38.64
CA LEU A 593 -24.42 1.52 -38.90
C LEU A 593 -24.52 0.44 -37.83
N PRO A 594 -24.21 -0.84 -38.14
CA PRO A 594 -24.18 -1.87 -37.12
C PRO A 594 -23.02 -1.64 -36.14
N MET A 595 -23.30 -1.78 -34.86
CA MET A 595 -22.28 -1.76 -33.79
C MET A 595 -21.31 -2.92 -33.96
N THR A 596 -20.02 -2.62 -34.12
CA THR A 596 -18.98 -3.61 -34.39
C THR A 596 -18.41 -4.19 -33.12
N VAL A 597 -18.86 -5.38 -32.70
CA VAL A 597 -18.37 -6.15 -31.57
C VAL A 597 -17.15 -6.96 -32.01
N TYR A 598 -16.00 -6.78 -31.33
CA TYR A 598 -14.77 -7.50 -31.62
C TYR A 598 -14.82 -8.93 -31.04
N GLY A 599 -14.63 -9.95 -31.91
CA GLY A 599 -14.72 -11.36 -31.55
C GLY A 599 -16.10 -11.73 -31.01
N LYS A 600 -16.18 -12.49 -29.94
CA LYS A 600 -17.44 -12.87 -29.26
C LYS A 600 -17.97 -11.79 -28.33
N GLY A 601 -17.17 -10.75 -28.04
CA GLY A 601 -17.57 -9.64 -27.17
C GLY A 601 -17.57 -9.95 -25.67
N GLY A 602 -16.93 -11.03 -25.24
CA GLY A 602 -16.85 -11.43 -23.82
C GLY A 602 -15.78 -10.69 -23.00
N GLN A 603 -15.01 -9.80 -23.63
CA GLN A 603 -13.98 -9.02 -22.96
C GLN A 603 -14.61 -8.02 -21.98
N THR A 604 -14.28 -8.15 -20.69
CA THR A 604 -14.85 -7.31 -19.62
C THR A 604 -13.89 -6.20 -19.18
N ARG A 605 -14.42 -5.00 -18.90
CA ARG A 605 -13.69 -3.82 -18.40
C ARG A 605 -14.53 -3.09 -17.36
N GLY A 606 -13.86 -2.29 -16.49
CA GLY A 606 -14.52 -1.34 -15.60
C GLY A 606 -14.85 -0.03 -16.32
N PHE A 607 -16.04 0.52 -16.06
CA PHE A 607 -16.58 1.74 -16.68
C PHE A 607 -17.01 2.75 -15.61
N ILE A 608 -16.90 4.04 -15.95
CA ILE A 608 -17.33 5.16 -15.11
C ILE A 608 -17.80 6.33 -15.98
N SER A 609 -18.87 7.04 -15.54
CA SER A 609 -19.31 8.25 -16.25
C SER A 609 -18.28 9.38 -16.16
N LEU A 610 -18.30 10.32 -17.11
CA LEU A 610 -17.43 11.51 -17.07
C LEU A 610 -17.67 12.32 -15.80
N SER A 611 -18.93 12.57 -15.41
CA SER A 611 -19.30 13.29 -14.20
C SER A 611 -18.74 12.61 -12.93
N ASP A 612 -18.87 11.29 -12.84
CA ASP A 612 -18.39 10.53 -11.70
C ASP A 612 -16.86 10.43 -11.68
N SER A 613 -16.22 10.36 -12.87
CA SER A 613 -14.77 10.44 -12.97
C SER A 613 -14.24 11.79 -12.48
N ILE A 614 -14.89 12.89 -12.85
CA ILE A 614 -14.53 14.23 -12.38
C ILE A 614 -14.76 14.37 -10.86
N GLN A 615 -15.86 13.83 -10.32
CA GLN A 615 -16.08 13.79 -8.86
C GLN A 615 -14.93 13.06 -8.14
N CYS A 616 -14.50 11.92 -8.65
CA CYS A 616 -13.38 11.16 -8.06
C CYS A 616 -12.06 11.93 -8.09
N LEU A 617 -11.73 12.61 -9.19
CA LEU A 617 -10.54 13.45 -9.30
C LEU A 617 -10.61 14.66 -8.37
N THR A 618 -11.78 15.28 -8.25
CA THR A 618 -12.03 16.40 -7.32
C THR A 618 -11.87 15.95 -5.86
N ILE A 619 -12.42 14.81 -5.49
CA ILE A 619 -12.20 14.20 -4.16
C ILE A 619 -10.70 13.97 -3.92
N ALA A 620 -9.96 13.48 -4.91
CA ALA A 620 -8.52 13.27 -4.80
C ALA A 620 -7.76 14.59 -4.60
N ILE A 621 -8.18 15.68 -5.23
CA ILE A 621 -7.60 17.02 -5.11
C ILE A 621 -7.93 17.67 -3.76
N GLU A 622 -9.22 17.68 -3.37
CA GLU A 622 -9.72 18.32 -2.15
C GLU A 622 -9.38 17.54 -0.88
N LYS A 623 -9.21 16.22 -1.01
CA LYS A 623 -8.71 15.32 0.03
C LYS A 623 -7.39 14.73 -0.45
N PRO A 624 -6.31 15.53 -0.50
CA PRO A 624 -5.04 15.09 -1.03
C PRO A 624 -4.56 13.85 -0.28
N ALA A 625 -3.73 13.07 -0.95
CA ALA A 625 -2.88 12.10 -0.26
C ALA A 625 -2.05 12.85 0.78
N ASP A 626 -1.90 12.30 1.95
CA ASP A 626 -1.05 12.89 2.98
C ASP A 626 0.36 13.14 2.43
N LYS A 627 1.07 14.11 3.01
CA LYS A 627 2.41 14.47 2.55
C LYS A 627 3.33 13.24 2.49
N GLY A 628 3.85 12.93 1.31
CA GLY A 628 4.62 11.72 1.05
C GLY A 628 3.78 10.44 0.98
N GLU A 629 2.46 10.52 1.02
CA GLU A 629 1.61 9.37 0.71
C GLU A 629 1.54 9.15 -0.81
N TYR A 630 1.58 7.89 -1.21
CA TYR A 630 1.13 7.44 -2.51
C TYR A 630 -0.15 6.63 -2.33
N ARG A 631 -1.25 7.25 -2.65
CA ARG A 631 -2.57 6.65 -2.53
C ARG A 631 -3.04 6.13 -3.87
N VAL A 632 -3.59 4.92 -3.94
CA VAL A 632 -4.20 4.40 -5.14
C VAL A 632 -5.69 4.28 -5.00
N LEU A 633 -6.36 4.66 -6.07
CA LEU A 633 -7.80 4.64 -6.20
C LEU A 633 -8.16 3.89 -7.50
N ASN A 634 -8.79 2.72 -7.40
CA ASN A 634 -9.45 2.09 -8.55
C ASN A 634 -10.73 2.85 -8.86
N GLN A 635 -10.73 3.55 -10.01
CA GLN A 635 -11.81 4.45 -10.40
C GLN A 635 -12.69 3.81 -11.47
N PHE A 636 -13.73 3.12 -11.07
CA PHE A 636 -14.81 2.65 -11.92
C PHE A 636 -16.05 2.35 -11.07
N ASP A 637 -17.22 2.26 -11.69
CA ASP A 637 -18.48 1.93 -11.02
C ASP A 637 -18.92 0.50 -11.26
N GLU A 638 -18.97 0.11 -12.52
CA GLU A 638 -19.53 -1.17 -12.97
C GLU A 638 -18.59 -1.79 -14.01
N ALA A 639 -18.56 -3.11 -14.04
CA ALA A 639 -17.85 -3.86 -15.06
C ALA A 639 -18.85 -4.42 -16.08
N TYR A 640 -18.54 -4.24 -17.37
CA TYR A 640 -19.36 -4.76 -18.48
C TYR A 640 -18.49 -5.48 -19.50
N SER A 641 -19.02 -6.54 -20.09
CA SER A 641 -18.49 -7.09 -21.32
C SER A 641 -18.83 -6.19 -22.52
N VAL A 642 -18.06 -6.29 -23.59
CA VAL A 642 -18.30 -5.52 -24.82
C VAL A 642 -19.69 -5.82 -25.41
N LEU A 643 -20.15 -7.08 -25.32
CA LEU A 643 -21.48 -7.47 -25.79
C LEU A 643 -22.60 -6.88 -24.91
N GLU A 644 -22.44 -6.85 -23.59
CA GLU A 644 -23.41 -6.21 -22.68
C GLU A 644 -23.51 -4.71 -22.96
N LEU A 645 -22.40 -4.02 -23.23
CA LEU A 645 -22.43 -2.62 -23.63
C LEU A 645 -23.20 -2.41 -24.94
N ALA A 646 -22.94 -3.24 -25.96
CA ALA A 646 -23.67 -3.16 -27.23
C ALA A 646 -25.18 -3.34 -27.00
N LYS A 647 -25.59 -4.28 -26.12
CA LYS A 647 -26.98 -4.49 -25.74
C LYS A 647 -27.58 -3.27 -25.01
N LYS A 648 -26.85 -2.67 -24.07
CA LYS A 648 -27.29 -1.45 -23.36
C LYS A 648 -27.51 -0.29 -24.34
N VAL A 649 -26.57 -0.06 -25.27
CA VAL A 649 -26.70 0.96 -26.33
C VAL A 649 -27.91 0.64 -27.20
N PHE A 650 -28.11 -0.62 -27.61
CA PHE A 650 -29.25 -1.07 -28.40
C PHE A 650 -30.58 -0.74 -27.71
N ASP A 651 -30.75 -1.12 -26.44
CA ASP A 651 -31.98 -0.93 -25.70
C ASP A 651 -32.34 0.55 -25.50
N VAL A 652 -31.33 1.39 -25.20
CA VAL A 652 -31.53 2.84 -25.03
C VAL A 652 -31.80 3.51 -26.36
N SER A 653 -31.11 3.13 -27.43
CA SER A 653 -31.29 3.69 -28.78
C SER A 653 -32.69 3.44 -29.31
N LYS A 654 -33.24 2.23 -29.15
CA LYS A 654 -34.63 1.93 -29.49
C LYS A 654 -35.64 2.84 -28.80
N LYS A 655 -35.45 3.13 -27.51
CA LYS A 655 -36.31 4.05 -26.77
C LYS A 655 -36.25 5.48 -27.30
N LEU A 656 -35.15 5.85 -27.98
CA LEU A 656 -34.96 7.16 -28.60
C LEU A 656 -35.40 7.19 -30.07
N GLY A 657 -35.97 6.10 -30.59
CA GLY A 657 -36.46 6.02 -31.99
C GLY A 657 -35.35 5.80 -33.03
N LEU A 658 -34.17 5.35 -32.61
CA LEU A 658 -33.09 4.96 -33.49
C LEU A 658 -33.23 3.48 -33.90
N GLU A 659 -32.61 3.07 -34.99
CA GLU A 659 -32.62 1.69 -35.49
C GLU A 659 -31.25 1.01 -35.27
N PRO A 660 -30.94 0.55 -34.05
CA PRO A 660 -29.64 -0.06 -33.76
C PRO A 660 -29.53 -1.47 -34.36
N ALA A 661 -28.34 -1.82 -34.83
CA ALA A 661 -27.97 -3.17 -35.24
C ALA A 661 -26.62 -3.56 -34.58
N VAL A 662 -26.37 -4.86 -34.45
CA VAL A 662 -25.11 -5.39 -33.91
C VAL A 662 -24.51 -6.35 -34.93
N SER A 663 -23.18 -6.25 -35.12
CA SER A 663 -22.40 -7.15 -35.96
C SER A 663 -21.09 -7.54 -35.29
N ASN A 664 -20.75 -8.82 -35.32
CA ASN A 664 -19.46 -9.28 -34.85
C ASN A 664 -18.41 -9.18 -35.97
N VAL A 665 -17.22 -8.67 -35.64
CA VAL A 665 -16.07 -8.57 -36.54
C VAL A 665 -14.86 -9.25 -35.92
N GLN A 666 -13.88 -9.65 -36.72
CA GLN A 666 -12.66 -10.25 -36.21
C GLN A 666 -11.98 -9.29 -35.23
N ASN A 667 -11.55 -9.82 -34.07
CA ASN A 667 -10.84 -9.01 -33.09
C ASN A 667 -9.42 -8.66 -33.60
N PRO A 668 -9.11 -7.37 -33.81
CA PRO A 668 -7.80 -6.94 -34.29
C PRO A 668 -6.73 -6.99 -33.19
N ARG A 669 -7.11 -7.15 -31.93
CA ARG A 669 -6.24 -7.19 -30.76
C ARG A 669 -5.82 -8.61 -30.43
N VAL A 670 -4.69 -8.74 -29.71
CA VAL A 670 -4.22 -10.02 -29.16
C VAL A 670 -4.64 -10.06 -27.69
N GLU A 671 -5.83 -10.57 -27.43
CA GLU A 671 -6.40 -10.74 -26.10
C GLU A 671 -7.31 -11.97 -26.04
N ALA A 672 -7.59 -12.50 -24.84
CA ALA A 672 -8.54 -13.59 -24.68
C ALA A 672 -9.96 -13.13 -25.06
N GLU A 673 -10.71 -13.97 -25.79
CA GLU A 673 -12.10 -13.69 -26.19
C GLU A 673 -13.04 -13.54 -25.00
N GLN A 674 -12.67 -14.15 -23.87
CA GLN A 674 -13.37 -14.05 -22.60
C GLN A 674 -12.34 -14.11 -21.49
N HIS A 675 -12.44 -13.24 -20.50
CA HIS A 675 -11.54 -13.21 -19.35
C HIS A 675 -12.30 -12.78 -18.09
N TYR A 676 -11.77 -13.23 -16.95
CA TYR A 676 -12.23 -12.77 -15.65
C TYR A 676 -11.78 -11.33 -15.40
N TYR A 677 -12.63 -10.51 -14.78
CA TYR A 677 -12.29 -9.14 -14.43
C TYR A 677 -13.11 -8.70 -13.23
N ASN A 678 -12.49 -8.67 -12.06
CA ASN A 678 -13.12 -8.26 -10.79
C ASN A 678 -12.17 -7.40 -9.95
N PRO A 679 -11.95 -6.13 -10.29
CA PRO A 679 -11.13 -5.23 -9.49
C PRO A 679 -11.89 -4.72 -8.25
N ILE A 680 -11.20 -4.66 -7.11
CA ILE A 680 -11.72 -4.04 -5.87
C ILE A 680 -11.64 -2.50 -6.03
N HIS A 681 -12.69 -1.75 -5.61
CA HIS A 681 -12.80 -0.28 -5.77
C HIS A 681 -13.47 0.41 -4.57
N GLU A 682 -13.10 0.03 -3.35
CA GLU A 682 -13.76 0.50 -2.14
C GLU A 682 -13.20 1.81 -1.56
N LYS A 683 -11.96 2.20 -1.92
CA LYS A 683 -11.31 3.39 -1.32
C LYS A 683 -11.98 4.70 -1.69
N LEU A 684 -12.39 4.87 -2.94
CA LEU A 684 -13.11 6.07 -3.37
C LEU A 684 -14.42 6.25 -2.64
N LYS A 685 -15.19 5.17 -2.42
CA LYS A 685 -16.43 5.19 -1.62
C LYS A 685 -16.17 5.64 -0.20
N LYS A 686 -15.08 5.17 0.42
CA LYS A 686 -14.67 5.61 1.77
C LYS A 686 -14.26 7.08 1.84
N LEU A 687 -13.77 7.65 0.75
CA LEU A 687 -13.46 9.07 0.62
C LEU A 687 -14.71 9.94 0.35
N GLY A 688 -15.88 9.30 0.18
CA GLY A 688 -17.15 10.01 -0.01
C GLY A 688 -17.64 10.03 -1.45
N TYR A 689 -17.05 9.25 -2.34
CA TYR A 689 -17.54 9.07 -3.71
C TYR A 689 -18.93 8.42 -3.70
N GLN A 690 -19.86 9.00 -4.47
CA GLN A 690 -21.20 8.47 -4.68
C GLN A 690 -21.54 8.59 -6.18
N ARG A 691 -21.97 7.49 -6.77
CA ARG A 691 -22.40 7.48 -8.15
C ARG A 691 -23.56 8.46 -8.38
N THR A 692 -23.45 9.29 -9.41
CA THR A 692 -24.46 10.31 -9.73
C THR A 692 -25.41 9.88 -10.84
N ARG A 693 -24.96 9.08 -11.82
CA ARG A 693 -25.75 8.69 -12.99
C ARG A 693 -25.57 7.20 -13.34
N SER A 694 -26.65 6.55 -13.76
CA SER A 694 -26.56 5.20 -14.35
C SER A 694 -26.06 5.25 -15.79
N LEU A 695 -25.54 4.13 -16.30
CA LEU A 695 -25.10 4.01 -17.70
C LEU A 695 -26.25 4.34 -18.68
N GLU A 696 -27.48 3.91 -18.39
CA GLU A 696 -28.63 4.16 -19.26
C GLU A 696 -28.99 5.65 -19.34
N VAL A 697 -28.89 6.39 -18.23
CA VAL A 697 -29.09 7.85 -18.22
C VAL A 697 -28.02 8.56 -19.04
N GLU A 698 -26.77 8.19 -18.85
CA GLU A 698 -25.66 8.79 -19.57
C GLU A 698 -25.70 8.46 -21.07
N LEU A 699 -26.08 7.22 -21.45
CA LEU A 699 -26.29 6.85 -22.86
C LEU A 699 -27.38 7.69 -23.55
N GLN A 700 -28.47 8.05 -22.83
CA GLN A 700 -29.48 8.95 -23.39
C GLN A 700 -28.91 10.33 -23.68
N ILE A 701 -28.06 10.87 -22.81
CA ILE A 701 -27.39 12.14 -22.97
C ILE A 701 -26.45 12.08 -24.18
N ILE A 702 -25.57 11.06 -24.23
CA ILE A 702 -24.61 10.86 -25.32
C ILE A 702 -25.32 10.77 -26.67
N LEU A 703 -26.34 9.92 -26.80
CA LEU A 703 -27.03 9.71 -28.05
C LEU A 703 -27.77 10.97 -28.52
N LYS A 704 -28.44 11.71 -27.63
CA LYS A 704 -29.09 12.97 -27.93
C LYS A 704 -28.09 14.05 -28.41
N ASP A 705 -26.92 14.09 -27.78
CA ASP A 705 -25.87 15.03 -28.20
C ASP A 705 -25.30 14.66 -29.56
N LEU A 706 -24.97 13.39 -29.79
CA LEU A 706 -24.40 12.92 -31.06
C LEU A 706 -25.36 13.07 -32.24
N VAL A 707 -26.67 12.94 -32.06
CA VAL A 707 -27.68 13.20 -33.11
C VAL A 707 -27.57 14.61 -33.63
N LYS A 708 -27.26 15.62 -32.81
CA LYS A 708 -27.05 17.01 -33.24
C LYS A 708 -25.87 17.15 -34.23
N TYR A 709 -24.88 16.28 -34.12
CA TYR A 709 -23.65 16.33 -34.92
C TYR A 709 -23.57 15.23 -35.96
N ARG A 710 -24.71 14.62 -36.35
CA ARG A 710 -24.77 13.48 -37.29
C ARG A 710 -24.03 13.78 -38.58
N SER A 711 -24.23 14.97 -39.21
CA SER A 711 -23.54 15.36 -40.44
C SER A 711 -22.03 15.32 -40.32
N ARG A 712 -21.50 15.83 -39.22
CA ARG A 712 -20.08 15.82 -38.89
C ARG A 712 -19.53 14.39 -38.74
N LEU A 713 -20.34 13.49 -38.17
CA LEU A 713 -19.97 12.08 -37.98
C LEU A 713 -19.99 11.33 -39.31
N GLU A 714 -20.93 11.64 -40.22
CA GLU A 714 -21.06 11.03 -41.55
C GLU A 714 -19.80 11.26 -42.40
N GLU A 715 -19.14 12.42 -42.26
CA GLU A 715 -17.93 12.77 -43.03
C GLU A 715 -16.72 11.86 -42.68
N LYS A 716 -16.73 11.22 -41.52
CA LYS A 716 -15.61 10.38 -40.98
C LYS A 716 -16.05 8.96 -40.62
N LYS A 717 -17.13 8.46 -41.14
CA LYS A 717 -17.69 7.15 -40.76
C LYS A 717 -16.74 5.97 -41.03
N GLU A 718 -15.84 6.07 -42.00
CA GLU A 718 -14.89 5.01 -42.36
C GLU A 718 -13.82 4.79 -41.25
N VAL A 719 -13.50 5.79 -40.42
CA VAL A 719 -12.49 5.66 -39.38
C VAL A 719 -12.94 4.82 -38.17
N ILE A 720 -14.24 4.48 -38.12
CA ILE A 720 -14.84 3.70 -37.01
C ILE A 720 -14.44 2.22 -37.10
N TYR A 721 -14.17 1.71 -38.30
CA TYR A 721 -13.85 0.31 -38.54
C TYR A 721 -12.37 -0.01 -38.25
N PRO A 722 -12.04 -1.24 -37.81
CA PRO A 722 -10.65 -1.61 -37.46
C PRO A 722 -9.75 -1.56 -38.70
N ARG A 723 -8.67 -0.78 -38.61
CA ARG A 723 -7.60 -0.62 -39.60
C ARG A 723 -6.24 -1.08 -39.09
N THR A 724 -6.13 -1.31 -37.79
CA THR A 724 -4.94 -1.84 -37.15
C THR A 724 -5.14 -3.32 -36.81
N ASP A 725 -4.09 -4.14 -36.98
CA ASP A 725 -4.05 -5.54 -36.55
C ASP A 725 -2.75 -5.77 -35.75
N TRP A 726 -2.86 -6.01 -34.46
CA TRP A 726 -1.73 -6.14 -33.52
C TRP A 726 -0.79 -7.32 -33.80
N ARG A 727 -1.20 -8.24 -34.70
CA ARG A 727 -0.38 -9.36 -35.15
C ARG A 727 0.57 -8.98 -36.28
N LYS A 728 0.39 -7.83 -36.91
CA LYS A 728 1.19 -7.35 -38.03
C LYS A 728 2.32 -6.45 -37.54
N SER A 729 3.50 -6.63 -38.12
CA SER A 729 4.67 -5.82 -37.77
C SER A 729 4.59 -4.37 -38.28
N LYS A 730 3.71 -4.09 -39.23
CA LYS A 730 3.45 -2.76 -39.79
C LYS A 730 1.99 -2.63 -40.17
N ASN A 731 1.29 -1.70 -39.58
CA ASN A 731 -0.07 -1.35 -39.93
C ASN A 731 -0.04 -0.10 -40.84
N LEU A 732 -0.60 -0.20 -42.01
CA LEU A 732 -0.73 0.93 -42.93
C LEU A 732 -2.04 1.68 -42.61
N LEU A 733 -1.90 2.80 -41.90
CA LEU A 733 -2.95 3.82 -41.91
C LEU A 733 -2.83 4.56 -43.25
N ARG A 734 -3.63 4.19 -44.23
CA ARG A 734 -3.82 4.90 -45.50
C ARG A 734 -5.04 5.78 -45.43
#